data_16304f950223c6df94947d5bc3d06f07
#
_entry.id   16304f950223c6df94947d5bc3d06f07
#
_cell.length_a   1.000
_cell.length_b   1.000
_cell.length_c   1.000
_cell.angle_alpha   90.00
_cell.angle_beta   90.00
_cell.angle_gamma   90.00
#
_symmetry.space_group_name_H-M   'P 1'
#
loop_
_entity.id
_entity.type
_entity.pdbx_description
1 polymer ?
#
loop_
_entity_poly.entity_id
_entity_poly.type
_entity_poly.pdbx_seq_one_letter_code
_entity_poly.pdbx_strand_id
1 'polypeptide(L)'
;MKSPKELEQYYPHWEVTKDLIDQCIDIMLNLRQSGHPGGSRSKVHAMVTTLLSGAMRWDIREAGKRFSDRYVLVAGHANPMVYATLAVLNEAMRIKYRQTGDSKYQHNKGEAFQLVWEDLLTLRRNGGLPGHAEMEGKTLFFKFNTGPSGHGSPVAAGEALALKLAKVPEVKVFAFEGEGGFTAGASHETLNSAWGLGLGNLVYFMDWNDFGIDARPFSSVMYGTPNDWFGSHGWHVEGTTEGESWSELTEAYHRLLVEKASPNIPKVLYAKLRKGRGYYKYDSASHGAPHKRNSELFWKTKADFAKTYNINFDEFGSDAPSSWDGQVDQARSLFNNVFSVLGSNQPLVDYLTDTLISVGDSVPEDIEDCKITVKNPANDKKLFDVKNLPDDLFAAPGTKAPNRVGFSKYASYINSKSTEEYGRPLVIAMSADLADSTNISGFSKGYNGSPDLGMYDKTDNPDSPLMPQGITEFTNAGMLAGLATVNLNEDPYKEYNGFFGAMSTYGSFSYLKYGPIRLFSQVAQDSNFKVGKLIWVAGHSGPETAEDSRTHFGIFAPGVTQLLPDGQVINIHPWEHNEVAPALAAALATDIPIVAIHLTRPPIEIPDRDALGMASHLDAAKGAYMIKDYDMDQPKEGLVIVRGTSSTNSLVNILPKLKSEGPNVKVVAAISWELFQQQTEDYRESIISNQEWMDAMVITNGAKRLMHKWMANRVVEEYSMSPDFDNRWRTGGSLDEIIAESKLDPESIWEGITRFANERKQRLTSIQASIPE
;
A
#
# COMPACT_ATOMS: atom_id res chain seq x y z
N MET A 1 -17.32 -3.93 -24.97
CA MET A 1 -16.50 -3.35 -26.07
C MET A 1 -17.27 -3.47 -27.37
N LYS A 2 -17.28 -2.41 -28.21
CA LYS A 2 -17.81 -2.46 -29.58
C LYS A 2 -16.92 -3.35 -30.45
N SER A 3 -17.49 -3.92 -31.54
CA SER A 3 -16.71 -4.70 -32.50
C SER A 3 -15.71 -3.81 -33.27
N PRO A 4 -14.58 -4.37 -33.74
CA PRO A 4 -13.62 -3.61 -34.57
C PRO A 4 -14.25 -2.91 -35.75
N LYS A 5 -15.18 -3.59 -36.43
CA LYS A 5 -15.91 -3.04 -37.60
C LYS A 5 -16.78 -1.83 -37.25
N GLU A 6 -17.41 -1.82 -36.06
CA GLU A 6 -18.17 -0.65 -35.60
C GLU A 6 -17.26 0.51 -35.20
N LEU A 7 -16.02 0.22 -34.79
CA LEU A 7 -15.05 1.23 -34.34
C LEU A 7 -14.30 1.88 -35.51
N GLU A 8 -14.18 1.21 -36.68
CA GLU A 8 -13.42 1.68 -37.83
C GLU A 8 -13.80 3.10 -38.27
N GLN A 9 -15.09 3.43 -38.24
CA GLN A 9 -15.58 4.76 -38.63
C GLN A 9 -15.07 5.90 -37.68
N TYR A 10 -14.59 5.57 -36.49
CA TYR A 10 -14.14 6.53 -35.49
C TYR A 10 -12.61 6.69 -35.44
N TYR A 11 -11.84 5.88 -36.14
CA TYR A 11 -10.38 5.99 -36.17
C TYR A 11 -9.87 7.38 -36.59
N PRO A 12 -10.51 8.12 -37.53
CA PRO A 12 -10.12 9.50 -37.80
C PRO A 12 -10.27 10.43 -36.60
N HIS A 13 -11.27 10.22 -35.74
CA HIS A 13 -11.44 10.98 -34.48
C HIS A 13 -10.38 10.60 -33.45
N TRP A 14 -10.01 9.32 -33.34
CA TRP A 14 -8.97 8.84 -32.47
C TRP A 14 -7.60 9.38 -32.85
N GLU A 15 -7.32 9.50 -34.14
CA GLU A 15 -6.07 10.09 -34.63
C GLU A 15 -5.93 11.55 -34.19
N VAL A 16 -6.96 12.37 -34.36
CA VAL A 16 -6.95 13.76 -33.88
C VAL A 16 -6.81 13.81 -32.35
N THR A 17 -7.53 12.95 -31.63
CA THR A 17 -7.47 12.88 -30.17
C THR A 17 -6.05 12.53 -29.69
N LYS A 18 -5.40 11.54 -30.33
CA LYS A 18 -4.01 11.15 -30.08
C LYS A 18 -3.05 12.31 -30.31
N ASP A 19 -3.21 13.04 -31.42
CA ASP A 19 -2.35 14.17 -31.73
C ASP A 19 -2.50 15.32 -30.72
N LEU A 20 -3.72 15.59 -30.25
CA LEU A 20 -3.96 16.56 -29.17
C LEU A 20 -3.26 16.13 -27.87
N ILE A 21 -3.38 14.84 -27.50
CA ILE A 21 -2.72 14.27 -26.30
C ILE A 21 -1.19 14.38 -26.44
N ASP A 22 -0.64 14.03 -27.59
CA ASP A 22 0.80 14.09 -27.86
C ASP A 22 1.31 15.53 -27.73
N GLN A 23 0.57 16.54 -28.22
CA GLN A 23 0.93 17.94 -28.07
C GLN A 23 0.86 18.40 -26.60
N CYS A 24 -0.15 17.96 -25.86
CA CYS A 24 -0.27 18.28 -24.43
C CYS A 24 0.92 17.71 -23.64
N ILE A 25 1.34 16.46 -23.92
CA ILE A 25 2.53 15.84 -23.32
C ILE A 25 3.77 16.71 -23.60
N ASP A 26 3.97 17.09 -24.87
CA ASP A 26 5.16 17.84 -25.29
C ASP A 26 5.24 19.22 -24.65
N ILE A 27 4.13 19.97 -24.62
CA ILE A 27 4.09 21.34 -24.04
C ILE A 27 4.32 21.27 -22.53
N MET A 28 3.60 20.41 -21.83
CA MET A 28 3.71 20.23 -20.38
C MET A 28 5.15 19.87 -19.95
N LEU A 29 5.78 18.93 -20.66
CA LEU A 29 7.15 18.51 -20.34
C LEU A 29 8.19 19.52 -20.77
N ASN A 30 7.96 20.26 -21.87
CA ASN A 30 8.84 21.35 -22.29
C ASN A 30 8.81 22.50 -21.28
N LEU A 31 7.63 22.89 -20.79
CA LEU A 31 7.50 23.88 -19.72
C LEU A 31 8.25 23.44 -18.46
N ARG A 32 8.04 22.20 -18.03
CA ARG A 32 8.59 21.71 -16.74
C ARG A 32 10.07 21.34 -16.81
N GLN A 33 10.60 20.99 -17.99
CA GLN A 33 11.95 20.45 -18.23
C GLN A 33 12.25 19.20 -17.40
N SER A 34 11.22 18.42 -17.08
CA SER A 34 11.29 17.19 -16.30
C SER A 34 10.09 16.30 -16.61
N GLY A 35 10.28 14.99 -16.64
CA GLY A 35 9.26 13.96 -16.91
C GLY A 35 9.67 13.03 -18.04
N HIS A 36 8.77 12.16 -18.48
CA HIS A 36 9.07 11.00 -19.31
C HIS A 36 8.30 11.02 -20.65
N PRO A 37 8.80 11.72 -21.68
CA PRO A 37 8.07 11.86 -22.94
C PRO A 37 7.90 10.53 -23.71
N GLY A 38 8.98 9.73 -23.82
CA GLY A 38 8.98 8.54 -24.65
C GLY A 38 7.97 7.49 -24.22
N GLY A 39 8.00 7.12 -22.93
CA GLY A 39 7.08 6.13 -22.36
C GLY A 39 5.64 6.65 -22.25
N SER A 40 5.43 7.96 -22.19
CA SER A 40 4.08 8.56 -22.26
C SER A 40 3.51 8.47 -23.67
N ARG A 41 4.25 8.93 -24.68
CA ARG A 41 3.77 8.94 -26.07
C ARG A 41 3.55 7.53 -26.65
N SER A 42 4.38 6.55 -26.28
CA SER A 42 4.22 5.18 -26.78
C SER A 42 2.90 4.53 -26.36
N LYS A 43 2.34 4.90 -25.21
CA LYS A 43 1.10 4.30 -24.68
C LYS A 43 -0.19 4.99 -25.13
N VAL A 44 -0.13 6.11 -25.87
CA VAL A 44 -1.33 6.92 -26.20
C VAL A 44 -2.34 6.15 -27.02
N HIS A 45 -1.92 5.37 -28.04
CA HIS A 45 -2.86 4.57 -28.85
C HIS A 45 -3.64 3.58 -27.98
N ALA A 46 -2.96 2.85 -27.11
CA ALA A 46 -3.62 1.91 -26.20
C ALA A 46 -4.56 2.62 -25.20
N MET A 47 -4.16 3.79 -24.70
CA MET A 47 -5.00 4.57 -23.78
C MET A 47 -6.29 5.04 -24.46
N VAL A 48 -6.19 5.61 -25.65
CA VAL A 48 -7.36 6.05 -26.46
C VAL A 48 -8.26 4.85 -26.77
N THR A 49 -7.69 3.73 -27.22
CA THR A 49 -8.46 2.51 -27.51
C THR A 49 -9.17 2.01 -26.24
N THR A 50 -8.48 1.93 -25.10
CA THR A 50 -9.04 1.43 -23.84
C THR A 50 -10.25 2.28 -23.40
N LEU A 51 -10.16 3.60 -23.48
CA LEU A 51 -11.17 4.50 -22.97
C LEU A 51 -12.36 4.73 -23.91
N LEU A 52 -12.12 4.71 -25.24
CA LEU A 52 -13.14 5.10 -26.22
C LEU A 52 -13.78 3.91 -26.96
N SER A 53 -13.23 2.69 -26.85
CA SER A 53 -13.81 1.50 -27.51
C SER A 53 -14.93 0.82 -26.68
N GLY A 54 -15.08 1.20 -25.42
CA GLY A 54 -15.92 0.49 -24.44
C GLY A 54 -15.23 -0.77 -23.88
N ALA A 55 -13.90 -0.92 -24.05
CA ALA A 55 -13.12 -1.96 -23.36
C ALA A 55 -13.13 -1.78 -21.86
N MET A 56 -12.94 -0.54 -21.41
CA MET A 56 -13.02 -0.12 -20.01
C MET A 56 -14.34 0.64 -19.77
N ARG A 57 -15.12 0.21 -18.76
CA ARG A 57 -16.32 0.90 -18.30
C ARG A 57 -15.94 1.84 -17.17
N TRP A 58 -15.98 3.12 -17.42
CA TRP A 58 -15.59 4.15 -16.47
C TRP A 58 -16.40 5.42 -16.69
N ASP A 59 -16.48 6.28 -15.70
CA ASP A 59 -17.23 7.54 -15.82
C ASP A 59 -16.31 8.73 -15.60
N ILE A 60 -16.10 9.54 -16.63
CA ILE A 60 -15.27 10.75 -16.54
C ILE A 60 -15.86 11.78 -15.59
N ARG A 61 -17.16 11.72 -15.32
CA ARG A 61 -17.88 12.62 -14.42
C ARG A 61 -17.75 12.23 -12.95
N GLU A 62 -17.36 10.95 -12.66
CA GLU A 62 -17.35 10.43 -11.29
C GLU A 62 -16.33 9.30 -11.14
N ALA A 63 -15.12 9.65 -10.74
CA ALA A 63 -14.06 8.67 -10.50
C ALA A 63 -14.36 7.68 -9.36
N GLY A 64 -15.27 8.04 -8.45
CA GLY A 64 -15.72 7.23 -7.31
C GLY A 64 -16.91 6.32 -7.60
N LYS A 65 -17.38 6.21 -8.83
CA LYS A 65 -18.52 5.37 -9.19
C LYS A 65 -18.25 3.90 -8.86
N ARG A 66 -19.09 3.29 -8.03
CA ARG A 66 -18.88 2.03 -7.29
C ARG A 66 -18.35 0.87 -8.13
N PHE A 67 -18.95 0.62 -9.29
CA PHE A 67 -18.64 -0.52 -10.16
C PHE A 67 -17.91 -0.12 -11.46
N SER A 68 -17.26 1.05 -11.47
CA SER A 68 -16.34 1.40 -12.55
C SER A 68 -15.17 0.44 -12.60
N ASP A 69 -14.77 0.05 -13.82
CA ASP A 69 -13.49 -0.62 -14.03
C ASP A 69 -12.35 0.27 -13.48
N ARG A 70 -11.29 -0.35 -13.01
CA ARG A 70 -10.20 0.31 -12.29
C ARG A 70 -8.99 0.47 -13.20
N TYR A 71 -8.25 1.56 -13.00
CA TYR A 71 -7.03 1.82 -13.77
C TYR A 71 -5.83 1.98 -12.87
N VAL A 72 -4.83 1.11 -13.03
CA VAL A 72 -3.55 1.16 -12.33
C VAL A 72 -2.45 1.46 -13.35
N LEU A 73 -1.85 2.64 -13.29
CA LEU A 73 -0.67 2.95 -14.09
C LEU A 73 0.56 2.34 -13.42
N VAL A 74 0.89 1.10 -13.74
CA VAL A 74 2.04 0.38 -13.15
C VAL A 74 3.35 1.09 -13.51
N ALA A 75 3.49 1.55 -14.76
CA ALA A 75 4.55 2.45 -15.19
C ALA A 75 4.27 3.90 -14.73
N GLY A 76 4.27 4.15 -13.42
CA GLY A 76 3.85 5.43 -12.83
C GLY A 76 4.50 6.69 -13.42
N HIS A 77 5.69 6.55 -14.00
CA HIS A 77 6.40 7.62 -14.69
C HIS A 77 5.74 8.05 -16.01
N ALA A 78 4.83 7.24 -16.60
CA ALA A 78 4.08 7.58 -17.80
C ALA A 78 2.79 8.39 -17.52
N ASN A 79 2.64 8.93 -16.30
CA ASN A 79 1.51 9.76 -15.88
C ASN A 79 1.22 10.97 -16.81
N PRO A 80 2.19 11.62 -17.51
CA PRO A 80 1.89 12.67 -18.47
C PRO A 80 0.90 12.24 -19.55
N MET A 81 0.93 10.98 -19.98
CA MET A 81 -0.06 10.44 -20.92
C MET A 81 -1.47 10.51 -20.35
N VAL A 82 -1.66 10.07 -19.09
CA VAL A 82 -2.99 10.05 -18.45
C VAL A 82 -3.50 11.48 -18.22
N TYR A 83 -2.64 12.37 -17.74
CA TYR A 83 -3.00 13.78 -17.51
C TYR A 83 -3.42 14.46 -18.81
N ALA A 84 -2.62 14.31 -19.87
CA ALA A 84 -2.95 14.87 -21.18
C ALA A 84 -4.25 14.28 -21.75
N THR A 85 -4.46 12.96 -21.59
CA THR A 85 -5.69 12.30 -22.04
C THR A 85 -6.91 12.84 -21.33
N LEU A 86 -6.88 12.90 -19.99
CA LEU A 86 -8.00 13.44 -19.21
C LEU A 86 -8.25 14.92 -19.52
N ALA A 87 -7.19 15.73 -19.71
CA ALA A 87 -7.33 17.14 -20.07
C ALA A 87 -8.02 17.32 -21.42
N VAL A 88 -7.65 16.54 -22.45
CA VAL A 88 -8.28 16.58 -23.78
C VAL A 88 -9.76 16.17 -23.72
N LEU A 89 -10.05 15.05 -23.02
CA LEU A 89 -11.42 14.55 -22.91
C LEU A 89 -12.31 15.49 -22.08
N ASN A 90 -11.79 16.04 -20.98
CA ASN A 90 -12.52 17.03 -20.17
C ASN A 90 -12.73 18.35 -20.90
N GLU A 91 -11.80 18.79 -21.77
CA GLU A 91 -12.05 20.01 -22.58
C GLU A 91 -13.17 19.78 -23.60
N ALA A 92 -13.28 18.60 -24.21
CA ALA A 92 -14.43 18.27 -25.04
C ALA A 92 -15.75 18.39 -24.24
N MET A 93 -15.78 17.84 -23.01
CA MET A 93 -16.93 17.98 -22.09
C MET A 93 -17.24 19.44 -21.75
N ARG A 94 -16.20 20.26 -21.45
CA ARG A 94 -16.35 21.69 -21.16
C ARG A 94 -16.88 22.49 -22.36
N ILE A 95 -16.39 22.19 -23.57
CA ILE A 95 -16.91 22.82 -24.81
C ILE A 95 -18.40 22.50 -24.98
N LYS A 96 -18.79 21.25 -24.82
CA LYS A 96 -20.17 20.81 -24.97
C LYS A 96 -21.09 21.44 -23.89
N TYR A 97 -20.61 21.51 -22.66
CA TYR A 97 -21.32 22.20 -21.58
C TYR A 97 -21.55 23.69 -21.90
N ARG A 98 -20.51 24.40 -22.38
CA ARG A 98 -20.66 25.82 -22.78
C ARG A 98 -21.65 26.01 -23.91
N GLN A 99 -21.77 25.04 -24.80
CA GLN A 99 -22.72 25.10 -25.92
C GLN A 99 -24.17 24.81 -25.53
N THR A 100 -24.38 23.89 -24.57
CA THR A 100 -25.72 23.33 -24.28
C THR A 100 -26.29 23.76 -22.92
N GLY A 101 -25.43 24.10 -21.96
CA GLY A 101 -25.82 24.30 -20.56
C GLY A 101 -26.25 23.02 -19.82
N ASP A 102 -26.10 21.85 -20.44
CA ASP A 102 -26.56 20.58 -19.87
C ASP A 102 -25.54 20.02 -18.86
N SER A 103 -25.97 19.89 -17.60
CA SER A 103 -25.13 19.46 -16.48
C SER A 103 -24.54 18.03 -16.62
N LYS A 104 -25.10 17.19 -17.52
CA LYS A 104 -24.52 15.86 -17.79
C LYS A 104 -23.10 15.90 -18.32
N TYR A 105 -22.63 17.05 -18.82
CA TYR A 105 -21.26 17.26 -19.28
C TYR A 105 -20.31 17.82 -18.20
N GLN A 106 -20.79 17.95 -16.96
CA GLN A 106 -19.98 18.42 -15.84
C GLN A 106 -19.55 17.25 -14.95
N HIS A 107 -18.48 17.48 -14.17
CA HIS A 107 -18.06 16.54 -13.14
C HIS A 107 -19.01 16.58 -11.93
N ASN A 108 -19.49 15.43 -11.46
CA ASN A 108 -20.51 15.32 -10.41
C ASN A 108 -20.08 15.92 -9.05
N LYS A 109 -18.79 15.92 -8.75
CA LYS A 109 -18.21 16.49 -7.52
C LYS A 109 -17.67 17.92 -7.73
N GLY A 110 -17.88 18.49 -8.91
CA GLY A 110 -17.43 19.85 -9.27
C GLY A 110 -16.00 19.93 -9.82
N GLU A 111 -15.60 21.15 -10.19
CA GLU A 111 -14.34 21.42 -10.89
C GLU A 111 -13.08 21.05 -10.07
N ALA A 112 -13.17 21.01 -8.76
CA ALA A 112 -12.06 20.62 -7.88
C ALA A 112 -11.54 19.18 -8.14
N PHE A 113 -12.37 18.33 -8.73
CA PHE A 113 -12.02 16.94 -9.10
C PHE A 113 -11.88 16.73 -10.61
N GLN A 114 -12.11 17.75 -11.41
CA GLN A 114 -11.98 17.67 -12.86
C GLN A 114 -10.58 18.11 -13.30
N LEU A 115 -9.78 17.19 -13.86
CA LEU A 115 -8.48 17.52 -14.43
C LEU A 115 -8.68 18.23 -15.78
N VAL A 116 -8.28 19.48 -15.87
CA VAL A 116 -8.38 20.32 -17.06
C VAL A 116 -7.01 20.67 -17.62
N TRP A 117 -6.94 21.20 -18.86
CA TRP A 117 -5.64 21.46 -19.47
C TRP A 117 -4.81 22.53 -18.72
N GLU A 118 -5.45 23.44 -18.02
CA GLU A 118 -4.79 24.44 -17.19
C GLU A 118 -3.96 23.80 -16.06
N ASP A 119 -4.37 22.65 -15.58
CA ASP A 119 -3.64 21.89 -14.55
C ASP A 119 -2.30 21.35 -15.08
N LEU A 120 -2.19 21.09 -16.40
CA LEU A 120 -0.94 20.62 -17.01
C LEU A 120 0.22 21.61 -16.84
N LEU A 121 -0.08 22.90 -16.66
CA LEU A 121 0.90 23.94 -16.35
C LEU A 121 1.56 23.76 -14.98
N THR A 122 0.97 22.95 -14.12
CA THR A 122 1.40 22.77 -12.73
C THR A 122 2.18 21.47 -12.47
N LEU A 123 2.50 20.70 -13.52
CA LEU A 123 3.22 19.43 -13.37
C LEU A 123 4.47 19.56 -12.49
N ARG A 124 4.61 18.71 -11.47
CA ARG A 124 5.75 18.69 -10.53
C ARG A 124 5.98 20.01 -9.81
N ARG A 125 4.92 20.80 -9.59
CA ARG A 125 4.93 21.97 -8.71
C ARG A 125 4.30 21.59 -7.38
N ASN A 126 4.72 22.24 -6.31
CA ASN A 126 4.09 22.07 -5.01
C ASN A 126 2.60 22.45 -5.09
N GLY A 127 1.72 21.55 -4.69
CA GLY A 127 0.26 21.70 -4.81
C GLY A 127 -0.28 21.57 -6.25
N GLY A 128 0.56 21.19 -7.22
CA GLY A 128 0.18 20.90 -8.60
C GLY A 128 0.12 19.41 -8.90
N LEU A 129 0.07 19.04 -10.19
CA LEU A 129 0.02 17.63 -10.61
C LEU A 129 1.28 16.86 -10.21
N PRO A 130 1.15 15.69 -9.58
CA PRO A 130 2.26 14.84 -9.17
C PRO A 130 3.15 14.41 -10.36
N GLY A 131 4.41 14.08 -10.05
CA GLY A 131 5.37 13.62 -11.06
C GLY A 131 5.31 12.13 -11.38
N HIS A 132 4.55 11.37 -10.62
CA HIS A 132 4.18 9.96 -10.82
C HIS A 132 2.69 9.79 -10.54
N ALA A 133 2.17 8.58 -10.72
CA ALA A 133 0.75 8.34 -10.49
C ALA A 133 0.43 8.38 -8.99
N GLU A 134 -0.48 9.25 -8.60
CA GLU A 134 -0.99 9.38 -7.23
C GLU A 134 -2.52 9.47 -7.24
N MET A 135 -3.17 8.73 -6.31
CA MET A 135 -4.63 8.63 -6.19
C MET A 135 -5.16 9.74 -5.28
N GLU A 136 -5.16 10.97 -5.79
CA GLU A 136 -5.59 12.14 -5.01
C GLU A 136 -6.24 13.22 -5.88
N GLY A 137 -7.03 14.09 -5.32
CA GLY A 137 -7.56 15.31 -5.95
C GLY A 137 -8.13 15.05 -7.35
N LYS A 138 -7.53 15.71 -8.35
CA LYS A 138 -7.93 15.60 -9.76
C LYS A 138 -7.44 14.33 -10.46
N THR A 139 -6.63 13.50 -9.78
CA THR A 139 -6.02 12.29 -10.33
C THR A 139 -6.61 10.98 -9.75
N LEU A 140 -7.82 11.03 -9.19
CA LEU A 140 -8.57 9.86 -8.69
C LEU A 140 -8.95 8.83 -9.76
N PHE A 141 -8.67 9.11 -11.01
CA PHE A 141 -8.70 8.12 -12.09
C PHE A 141 -7.70 6.98 -11.82
N PHE A 142 -6.52 7.28 -11.30
CA PHE A 142 -5.63 6.27 -10.73
C PHE A 142 -6.26 5.63 -9.49
N LYS A 143 -6.03 4.34 -9.32
CA LYS A 143 -6.56 3.61 -8.16
C LYS A 143 -5.50 3.25 -7.12
N PHE A 144 -4.25 3.64 -7.36
CA PHE A 144 -3.14 3.50 -6.41
C PHE A 144 -1.98 4.45 -6.76
N ASN A 145 -1.11 4.71 -5.78
CA ASN A 145 0.14 5.44 -5.98
C ASN A 145 1.20 4.49 -6.55
N THR A 146 1.77 4.83 -7.70
CA THR A 146 2.84 4.06 -8.33
C THR A 146 3.98 4.97 -8.77
N GLY A 147 5.16 4.38 -8.98
CA GLY A 147 6.35 5.11 -9.38
C GLY A 147 7.56 4.18 -9.38
N PRO A 148 7.88 3.50 -8.28
CA PRO A 148 8.93 2.48 -8.29
C PRO A 148 8.52 1.31 -9.19
N SER A 149 9.42 0.94 -10.14
CA SER A 149 9.15 -0.16 -11.08
C SER A 149 8.86 -1.48 -10.37
N GLY A 150 7.93 -2.27 -10.89
CA GLY A 150 7.51 -3.55 -10.34
C GLY A 150 6.56 -3.48 -9.12
N HIS A 151 6.35 -2.31 -8.52
CA HIS A 151 5.46 -2.18 -7.34
C HIS A 151 3.97 -2.19 -7.70
N GLY A 152 3.60 -1.67 -8.85
CA GLY A 152 2.19 -1.58 -9.27
C GLY A 152 1.59 -2.91 -9.73
N SER A 153 2.41 -3.86 -10.17
CA SER A 153 1.94 -5.17 -10.64
C SER A 153 1.15 -5.94 -9.58
N PRO A 154 1.70 -6.19 -8.37
CA PRO A 154 0.95 -6.89 -7.34
C PRO A 154 -0.26 -6.08 -6.84
N VAL A 155 -0.19 -4.76 -6.86
CA VAL A 155 -1.32 -3.90 -6.48
C VAL A 155 -2.51 -4.11 -7.41
N ALA A 156 -2.30 -4.09 -8.73
CA ALA A 156 -3.36 -4.35 -9.71
C ALA A 156 -3.98 -5.75 -9.53
N ALA A 157 -3.15 -6.76 -9.24
CA ALA A 157 -3.64 -8.11 -8.94
C ALA A 157 -4.45 -8.14 -7.63
N GLY A 158 -4.07 -7.35 -6.62
CA GLY A 158 -4.81 -7.24 -5.38
C GLY A 158 -6.17 -6.56 -5.53
N GLU A 159 -6.28 -5.53 -6.36
CA GLU A 159 -7.57 -4.92 -6.70
C GLU A 159 -8.49 -5.92 -7.42
N ALA A 160 -7.92 -6.67 -8.39
CA ALA A 160 -8.68 -7.70 -9.09
C ALA A 160 -9.16 -8.82 -8.16
N LEU A 161 -8.34 -9.21 -7.18
CA LEU A 161 -8.71 -10.16 -6.14
C LEU A 161 -9.86 -9.64 -5.27
N ALA A 162 -9.78 -8.39 -4.82
CA ALA A 162 -10.84 -7.79 -4.00
C ALA A 162 -12.19 -7.81 -4.71
N LEU A 163 -12.22 -7.43 -5.99
CA LEU A 163 -13.42 -7.44 -6.82
C LEU A 163 -13.96 -8.87 -7.02
N LYS A 164 -13.07 -9.84 -7.22
CA LYS A 164 -13.45 -11.26 -7.33
C LYS A 164 -14.06 -11.80 -6.04
N LEU A 165 -13.45 -11.51 -4.89
CA LEU A 165 -13.95 -11.92 -3.57
C LEU A 165 -15.25 -11.19 -3.20
N ALA A 166 -15.42 -9.96 -3.67
CA ALA A 166 -16.69 -9.23 -3.56
C ALA A 166 -17.80 -9.77 -4.48
N LYS A 167 -17.51 -10.81 -5.29
CA LYS A 167 -18.43 -11.42 -6.29
C LYS A 167 -18.86 -10.43 -7.38
N VAL A 168 -17.95 -9.55 -7.80
CA VAL A 168 -18.14 -8.61 -8.91
C VAL A 168 -17.02 -8.74 -9.96
N PRO A 169 -16.75 -9.97 -10.50
CA PRO A 169 -15.64 -10.21 -11.40
C PRO A 169 -15.82 -9.58 -12.78
N GLU A 170 -16.98 -9.05 -13.12
CA GLU A 170 -17.22 -8.27 -14.34
C GLU A 170 -16.60 -6.87 -14.28
N VAL A 171 -16.26 -6.36 -13.09
CA VAL A 171 -15.46 -5.16 -12.90
C VAL A 171 -13.99 -5.51 -13.12
N LYS A 172 -13.37 -4.88 -14.11
CA LYS A 172 -12.01 -5.19 -14.53
C LYS A 172 -11.00 -4.23 -13.92
N VAL A 173 -9.77 -4.70 -13.82
CA VAL A 173 -8.61 -3.88 -13.49
C VAL A 173 -7.69 -3.81 -14.70
N PHE A 174 -7.52 -2.61 -15.24
CA PHE A 174 -6.60 -2.32 -16.35
C PHE A 174 -5.27 -1.83 -15.78
N ALA A 175 -4.20 -2.56 -16.07
CA ALA A 175 -2.86 -2.30 -15.56
C ALA A 175 -1.90 -2.00 -16.72
N PHE A 176 -1.35 -0.78 -16.80
CA PHE A 176 -0.47 -0.36 -17.89
C PHE A 176 0.99 -0.36 -17.45
N GLU A 177 1.80 -1.14 -18.15
CA GLU A 177 3.24 -1.26 -17.89
C GLU A 177 4.05 -1.28 -19.21
N GLY A 178 5.37 -1.19 -19.08
CA GLY A 178 6.33 -1.51 -20.12
C GLY A 178 7.15 -2.75 -19.75
N GLU A 179 7.84 -3.36 -20.70
CA GLU A 179 8.66 -4.55 -20.43
C GLU A 179 9.70 -4.34 -19.34
N GLY A 180 10.18 -3.13 -19.14
CA GLY A 180 11.12 -2.82 -18.07
C GLY A 180 10.61 -3.14 -16.68
N GLY A 181 9.33 -2.93 -16.41
CA GLY A 181 8.71 -3.28 -15.13
C GLY A 181 8.63 -4.78 -14.88
N PHE A 182 8.58 -5.58 -15.95
CA PHE A 182 8.57 -7.04 -15.86
C PHE A 182 9.93 -7.66 -15.55
N THR A 183 11.02 -6.89 -15.58
CA THR A 183 12.33 -7.35 -15.09
C THR A 183 12.39 -7.45 -13.56
N ALA A 184 11.48 -6.81 -12.84
CA ALA A 184 11.40 -6.89 -11.38
C ALA A 184 10.88 -8.27 -10.93
N GLY A 185 11.51 -8.87 -9.91
CA GLY A 185 11.10 -10.17 -9.37
C GLY A 185 9.63 -10.21 -8.95
N ALA A 186 9.12 -9.15 -8.34
CA ALA A 186 7.71 -9.02 -7.94
C ALA A 186 6.73 -9.14 -9.11
N SER A 187 7.13 -8.78 -10.34
CA SER A 187 6.27 -8.99 -11.52
C SER A 187 6.11 -10.48 -11.82
N HIS A 188 7.19 -11.27 -11.76
CA HIS A 188 7.12 -12.72 -11.96
C HIS A 188 6.31 -13.42 -10.85
N GLU A 189 6.50 -13.01 -9.60
CA GLU A 189 5.68 -13.46 -8.47
C GLU A 189 4.19 -13.17 -8.71
N THR A 190 3.88 -11.96 -9.20
CA THR A 190 2.51 -11.54 -9.51
C THR A 190 1.88 -12.37 -10.62
N LEU A 191 2.63 -12.70 -11.68
CA LEU A 191 2.12 -13.53 -12.77
C LEU A 191 1.66 -14.91 -12.27
N ASN A 192 2.46 -15.53 -11.39
CA ASN A 192 2.10 -16.81 -10.74
C ASN A 192 0.87 -16.67 -9.85
N SER A 193 0.86 -15.66 -8.97
CA SER A 193 -0.23 -15.42 -8.02
C SER A 193 -1.55 -15.14 -8.74
N ALA A 194 -1.53 -14.32 -9.77
CA ALA A 194 -2.72 -13.98 -10.55
C ALA A 194 -3.34 -15.19 -11.24
N TRP A 195 -2.51 -16.08 -11.78
CA TRP A 195 -2.99 -17.33 -12.36
C TRP A 195 -3.52 -18.30 -11.29
N GLY A 196 -2.79 -18.48 -10.20
CA GLY A 196 -3.18 -19.36 -9.09
C GLY A 196 -4.52 -18.95 -8.48
N LEU A 197 -4.73 -17.66 -8.25
CA LEU A 197 -5.98 -17.10 -7.72
C LEU A 197 -7.08 -16.94 -8.77
N GLY A 198 -6.77 -17.19 -10.05
CA GLY A 198 -7.75 -17.13 -11.14
C GLY A 198 -8.30 -15.72 -11.39
N LEU A 199 -7.43 -14.70 -11.50
CA LEU A 199 -7.83 -13.30 -11.63
C LEU A 199 -8.20 -12.95 -13.08
N GLY A 200 -9.29 -13.51 -13.61
CA GLY A 200 -9.73 -13.31 -14.97
C GLY A 200 -10.24 -11.89 -15.28
N ASN A 201 -10.44 -11.07 -14.26
CA ASN A 201 -10.76 -9.65 -14.36
C ASN A 201 -9.52 -8.72 -14.37
N LEU A 202 -8.31 -9.28 -14.29
CA LEU A 202 -7.06 -8.54 -14.44
C LEU A 202 -6.65 -8.49 -15.91
N VAL A 203 -6.47 -7.29 -16.45
CA VAL A 203 -6.11 -7.02 -17.85
C VAL A 203 -4.86 -6.15 -17.88
N TYR A 204 -3.74 -6.72 -18.26
CA TYR A 204 -2.52 -5.96 -18.50
C TYR A 204 -2.46 -5.41 -19.91
N PHE A 205 -1.99 -4.20 -20.04
CA PHE A 205 -1.42 -3.68 -21.27
C PHE A 205 0.10 -3.57 -21.14
N MET A 206 0.84 -4.17 -22.06
CA MET A 206 2.28 -4.12 -22.13
C MET A 206 2.74 -3.31 -23.33
N ASP A 207 3.37 -2.17 -23.08
CA ASP A 207 4.08 -1.38 -24.08
C ASP A 207 5.43 -2.04 -24.37
N TRP A 208 5.49 -2.83 -25.44
CA TRP A 208 6.69 -3.55 -25.85
C TRP A 208 7.53 -2.69 -26.77
N ASN A 209 8.34 -1.80 -26.23
CA ASN A 209 9.17 -0.82 -26.95
C ASN A 209 10.67 -1.09 -26.85
N ASP A 210 11.10 -2.08 -26.10
CA ASP A 210 12.46 -2.59 -25.91
C ASP A 210 13.44 -1.65 -25.19
N PHE A 211 13.01 -0.49 -24.66
CA PHE A 211 13.94 0.47 -24.06
C PHE A 211 13.50 1.01 -22.70
N GLY A 212 14.45 1.00 -21.75
CA GLY A 212 14.38 1.71 -20.47
C GLY A 212 15.07 3.07 -20.52
N ILE A 213 15.77 3.42 -19.45
CA ILE A 213 16.60 4.62 -19.31
C ILE A 213 18.03 4.35 -19.84
N ASP A 214 18.51 3.13 -19.68
CA ASP A 214 19.82 2.74 -20.15
C ASP A 214 19.89 2.60 -21.69
N ALA A 215 21.07 2.76 -22.24
CA ALA A 215 21.27 2.71 -23.68
C ALA A 215 21.10 1.30 -24.29
N ARG A 216 21.15 0.27 -23.46
CA ARG A 216 20.96 -1.12 -23.90
C ARG A 216 19.47 -1.47 -23.94
N PRO A 217 19.00 -2.17 -24.99
CA PRO A 217 17.61 -2.64 -25.07
C PRO A 217 17.35 -3.75 -24.05
N PHE A 218 16.09 -3.90 -23.62
CA PHE A 218 15.68 -4.97 -22.71
C PHE A 218 15.85 -6.35 -23.30
N SER A 219 15.77 -6.51 -24.62
CA SER A 219 16.10 -7.75 -25.33
C SER A 219 17.53 -8.24 -25.11
N SER A 220 18.42 -7.40 -24.57
CA SER A 220 19.78 -7.81 -24.16
C SER A 220 19.85 -8.40 -22.75
N VAL A 221 18.78 -8.29 -21.94
CA VAL A 221 18.71 -8.79 -20.55
C VAL A 221 17.48 -9.66 -20.30
N MET A 222 16.45 -9.60 -21.14
CA MET A 222 15.28 -10.45 -21.10
C MET A 222 15.19 -11.31 -22.35
N TYR A 223 15.20 -12.61 -22.16
CA TYR A 223 15.03 -13.56 -23.27
C TYR A 223 13.54 -13.72 -23.62
N GLY A 224 13.22 -13.87 -24.90
CA GLY A 224 11.88 -14.19 -25.39
C GLY A 224 11.03 -12.98 -25.76
N THR A 225 9.76 -13.25 -25.92
CA THR A 225 8.71 -12.30 -26.33
C THR A 225 7.61 -12.25 -25.26
N PRO A 226 6.65 -11.32 -25.34
CA PRO A 226 5.50 -11.33 -24.44
C PRO A 226 4.75 -12.67 -24.37
N ASN A 227 4.68 -13.41 -25.49
CA ASN A 227 4.08 -14.76 -25.48
C ASN A 227 4.86 -15.73 -24.59
N ASP A 228 6.20 -15.67 -24.62
CA ASP A 228 7.05 -16.52 -23.78
C ASP A 228 6.92 -16.12 -22.32
N TRP A 229 6.88 -14.81 -22.01
CA TRP A 229 6.88 -14.29 -20.64
C TRP A 229 5.57 -14.56 -19.92
N PHE A 230 4.43 -14.32 -20.56
CA PHE A 230 3.10 -14.47 -19.95
C PHE A 230 2.50 -15.86 -20.18
N GLY A 231 2.73 -16.45 -21.37
CA GLY A 231 2.21 -17.77 -21.72
C GLY A 231 2.77 -18.87 -20.82
N SER A 232 4.06 -18.76 -20.41
CA SER A 232 4.68 -19.70 -19.46
C SER A 232 4.03 -19.71 -18.07
N HIS A 233 3.30 -18.64 -17.72
CA HIS A 233 2.54 -18.51 -16.48
C HIS A 233 1.04 -18.78 -16.66
N GLY A 234 0.62 -19.29 -17.83
CA GLY A 234 -0.78 -19.66 -18.09
C GLY A 234 -1.73 -18.50 -18.35
N TRP A 235 -1.22 -17.31 -18.69
CA TRP A 235 -2.05 -16.16 -19.04
C TRP A 235 -2.59 -16.24 -20.47
N HIS A 236 -3.75 -15.64 -20.72
CA HIS A 236 -4.18 -15.34 -22.09
C HIS A 236 -3.38 -14.17 -22.64
N VAL A 237 -2.70 -14.42 -23.76
CA VAL A 237 -1.84 -13.45 -24.43
C VAL A 237 -2.42 -13.12 -25.79
N GLU A 238 -2.67 -11.86 -26.05
CA GLU A 238 -2.98 -11.28 -27.36
C GLU A 238 -2.11 -10.05 -27.61
N GLY A 239 -1.95 -9.66 -28.85
CA GLY A 239 -1.20 -8.46 -29.15
C GLY A 239 -0.99 -8.24 -30.62
N THR A 240 -0.23 -7.19 -30.93
CA THR A 240 0.13 -6.81 -32.29
C THR A 240 1.57 -6.29 -32.36
N THR A 241 2.22 -6.52 -33.49
CA THR A 241 3.51 -5.89 -33.81
C THR A 241 3.34 -4.51 -34.45
N GLU A 242 2.09 -4.14 -34.81
CA GLU A 242 1.70 -2.87 -35.42
C GLU A 242 0.92 -2.00 -34.41
N GLY A 243 1.54 -1.68 -33.27
CA GLY A 243 0.88 -1.03 -32.11
C GLY A 243 0.41 0.41 -32.39
N GLU A 244 0.79 1.01 -33.53
CA GLU A 244 0.27 2.31 -34.01
C GLU A 244 -0.94 2.16 -34.94
N SER A 245 -1.32 0.94 -35.31
CA SER A 245 -2.51 0.65 -36.13
C SER A 245 -3.76 0.52 -35.26
N TRP A 246 -4.71 1.42 -35.43
CA TRP A 246 -6.01 1.38 -34.73
C TRP A 246 -6.75 0.06 -34.97
N SER A 247 -6.75 -0.45 -36.21
CA SER A 247 -7.40 -1.72 -36.56
C SER A 247 -6.78 -2.89 -35.81
N GLU A 248 -5.47 -3.07 -35.93
CA GLU A 248 -4.74 -4.16 -35.27
C GLU A 248 -4.90 -4.14 -33.75
N LEU A 249 -4.84 -2.95 -33.16
CA LEU A 249 -4.97 -2.79 -31.71
C LEU A 249 -6.40 -3.09 -31.25
N THR A 250 -7.43 -2.61 -31.95
CA THR A 250 -8.83 -2.91 -31.58
C THR A 250 -9.18 -4.38 -31.81
N GLU A 251 -8.65 -5.02 -32.85
CA GLU A 251 -8.82 -6.46 -33.03
C GLU A 251 -8.16 -7.27 -31.92
N ALA A 252 -6.94 -6.92 -31.52
CA ALA A 252 -6.27 -7.59 -30.43
C ALA A 252 -7.05 -7.43 -29.10
N TYR A 253 -7.56 -6.23 -28.79
CA TYR A 253 -8.45 -6.01 -27.64
C TYR A 253 -9.73 -6.86 -27.73
N HIS A 254 -10.35 -6.93 -28.90
CA HIS A 254 -11.58 -7.70 -29.10
C HIS A 254 -11.32 -9.20 -28.88
N ARG A 255 -10.27 -9.76 -29.49
CA ARG A 255 -9.88 -11.16 -29.26
C ARG A 255 -9.66 -11.43 -27.77
N LEU A 256 -8.93 -10.55 -27.07
CA LEU A 256 -8.59 -10.76 -25.65
C LEU A 256 -9.81 -10.66 -24.73
N LEU A 257 -10.67 -9.66 -24.93
CA LEU A 257 -11.74 -9.32 -23.96
C LEU A 257 -13.08 -9.96 -24.29
N VAL A 258 -13.32 -10.32 -25.56
CA VAL A 258 -14.60 -10.85 -26.03
C VAL A 258 -14.47 -12.32 -26.42
N GLU A 259 -13.54 -12.66 -27.32
CA GLU A 259 -13.42 -14.01 -27.83
C GLU A 259 -12.74 -14.98 -26.83
N LYS A 260 -11.72 -14.50 -26.13
CA LYS A 260 -11.00 -15.27 -25.09
C LYS A 260 -11.42 -14.89 -23.67
N ALA A 261 -12.64 -14.39 -23.51
CA ALA A 261 -13.15 -14.07 -22.17
C ALA A 261 -13.17 -15.34 -21.29
N SER A 262 -12.42 -15.27 -20.18
CA SER A 262 -12.39 -16.34 -19.17
C SER A 262 -12.46 -15.71 -17.80
N PRO A 263 -13.32 -16.21 -16.90
CA PRO A 263 -13.47 -15.66 -15.56
C PRO A 263 -12.27 -15.96 -14.65
N ASN A 264 -11.44 -16.94 -15.00
CA ASN A 264 -10.39 -17.47 -14.13
C ASN A 264 -8.97 -17.38 -14.74
N ILE A 265 -8.79 -16.78 -15.92
CA ILE A 265 -7.49 -16.66 -16.56
C ILE A 265 -7.16 -15.18 -16.74
N PRO A 266 -6.08 -14.68 -16.10
CA PRO A 266 -5.65 -13.30 -16.29
C PRO A 266 -5.19 -13.05 -17.72
N LYS A 267 -5.20 -11.81 -18.15
CA LYS A 267 -5.07 -11.41 -19.55
C LYS A 267 -3.98 -10.39 -19.73
N VAL A 268 -3.26 -10.47 -20.84
CA VAL A 268 -2.32 -9.44 -21.28
C VAL A 268 -2.50 -9.14 -22.76
N LEU A 269 -2.56 -7.86 -23.05
CA LEU A 269 -2.45 -7.31 -24.40
C LEU A 269 -1.08 -6.65 -24.53
N TYR A 270 -0.29 -7.04 -25.53
CA TYR A 270 0.94 -6.32 -25.86
C TYR A 270 0.81 -5.57 -27.18
N ALA A 271 1.50 -4.44 -27.27
CA ALA A 271 1.67 -3.72 -28.53
C ALA A 271 3.14 -3.40 -28.72
N LYS A 272 3.70 -3.80 -29.87
CA LYS A 272 5.06 -3.40 -30.24
C LYS A 272 5.03 -1.98 -30.75
N LEU A 273 5.76 -1.13 -30.08
CA LEU A 273 5.75 0.31 -30.28
C LEU A 273 7.18 0.83 -30.31
N ARG A 274 7.39 2.00 -30.88
CA ARG A 274 8.68 2.69 -30.75
C ARG A 274 8.62 3.75 -29.67
N LYS A 275 9.46 3.62 -28.66
CA LYS A 275 9.57 4.62 -27.61
C LYS A 275 9.97 5.96 -28.17
N GLY A 276 9.21 7.01 -27.86
CA GLY A 276 9.46 8.35 -28.42
C GLY A 276 8.88 8.56 -29.83
N ARG A 277 7.89 7.78 -30.23
CA ARG A 277 7.12 7.96 -31.47
C ARG A 277 6.72 9.45 -31.68
N GLY A 278 7.04 10.01 -32.83
CA GLY A 278 6.71 11.40 -33.20
C GLY A 278 7.40 12.49 -32.34
N TYR A 279 8.31 12.12 -31.43
CA TYR A 279 9.00 13.04 -30.53
C TYR A 279 10.40 13.47 -31.03
N TYR A 280 10.90 12.86 -32.10
CA TYR A 280 12.23 13.11 -32.66
C TYR A 280 13.42 12.81 -31.71
N LYS A 281 13.13 12.29 -30.54
CA LYS A 281 14.05 11.58 -29.66
C LYS A 281 13.45 10.19 -29.46
N TYR A 282 14.26 9.17 -29.56
CA TYR A 282 13.79 7.79 -29.57
C TYR A 282 14.51 6.96 -28.51
N ASP A 283 13.87 5.86 -28.14
CA ASP A 283 14.46 4.82 -27.31
C ASP A 283 14.91 5.39 -25.95
N SER A 284 16.09 5.02 -25.45
CA SER A 284 16.61 5.52 -24.17
C SER A 284 16.73 7.05 -24.12
N ALA A 285 17.05 7.71 -25.26
CA ALA A 285 17.17 9.17 -25.33
C ALA A 285 15.84 9.92 -25.08
N SER A 286 14.72 9.24 -25.21
CA SER A 286 13.39 9.79 -24.93
C SER A 286 12.86 9.44 -23.53
N HIS A 287 13.60 8.68 -22.70
CA HIS A 287 13.05 8.15 -21.45
C HIS A 287 12.72 9.25 -20.43
N GLY A 288 13.72 9.98 -19.94
CA GLY A 288 13.53 10.99 -18.87
C GLY A 288 14.02 12.39 -19.26
N ALA A 289 14.28 12.64 -20.54
CA ALA A 289 14.85 13.90 -21.03
C ALA A 289 13.91 14.59 -22.04
N PRO A 290 13.08 15.54 -21.58
CA PRO A 290 12.30 16.38 -22.48
C PRO A 290 13.19 17.10 -23.49
N HIS A 291 12.60 17.65 -24.56
CA HIS A 291 13.30 18.59 -25.42
C HIS A 291 13.80 19.77 -24.57
N LYS A 292 15.02 20.27 -24.85
CA LYS A 292 15.43 21.54 -24.28
C LYS A 292 14.36 22.60 -24.59
N ARG A 293 14.15 23.49 -23.64
CA ARG A 293 13.07 24.49 -23.75
C ARG A 293 13.21 25.26 -25.07
N ASN A 294 12.12 25.31 -25.86
CA ASN A 294 12.02 25.96 -27.15
C ASN A 294 13.10 25.56 -28.17
N SER A 295 13.67 24.34 -28.03
CA SER A 295 14.66 23.87 -28.99
C SER A 295 14.04 23.60 -30.37
N GLU A 296 14.90 23.49 -31.38
CA GLU A 296 14.50 23.14 -32.76
C GLU A 296 13.63 21.87 -32.81
N LEU A 297 13.99 20.83 -32.06
CA LEU A 297 13.20 19.60 -32.01
C LEU A 297 11.80 19.82 -31.38
N PHE A 298 11.70 20.66 -30.37
CA PHE A 298 10.40 21.02 -29.81
C PHE A 298 9.53 21.74 -30.85
N TRP A 299 10.08 22.75 -31.50
CA TRP A 299 9.35 23.49 -32.54
C TRP A 299 9.02 22.62 -33.75
N LYS A 300 9.85 21.62 -34.08
CA LYS A 300 9.55 20.68 -35.14
C LYS A 300 8.26 19.89 -34.83
N THR A 301 8.04 19.44 -33.62
CA THR A 301 6.75 18.79 -33.25
C THR A 301 5.56 19.71 -33.40
N LYS A 302 5.73 21.03 -33.22
CA LYS A 302 4.70 22.04 -33.44
C LYS A 302 4.46 22.29 -34.94
N ALA A 303 5.53 22.32 -35.76
CA ALA A 303 5.44 22.51 -37.19
C ALA A 303 4.61 21.40 -37.85
N ASP A 304 4.85 20.14 -37.48
CA ASP A 304 4.12 19.01 -38.03
C ASP A 304 2.62 19.08 -37.67
N PHE A 305 2.30 19.39 -36.41
CA PHE A 305 0.93 19.56 -35.95
C PHE A 305 0.25 20.76 -36.65
N ALA A 306 0.91 21.91 -36.74
CA ALA A 306 0.41 23.10 -37.42
C ALA A 306 0.08 22.82 -38.88
N LYS A 307 0.95 22.09 -39.60
CA LYS A 307 0.75 21.69 -40.99
C LYS A 307 -0.45 20.74 -41.13
N THR A 308 -0.57 19.75 -40.23
CA THR A 308 -1.64 18.75 -40.29
C THR A 308 -3.02 19.39 -40.06
N TYR A 309 -3.13 20.30 -39.11
CA TYR A 309 -4.41 20.92 -38.73
C TYR A 309 -4.64 22.32 -39.31
N ASN A 310 -3.73 22.81 -40.12
CA ASN A 310 -3.78 24.15 -40.73
C ASN A 310 -3.98 25.29 -39.71
N ILE A 311 -3.20 25.24 -38.63
CA ILE A 311 -3.16 26.28 -37.61
C ILE A 311 -1.79 26.93 -37.54
N ASN A 312 -1.69 28.07 -36.81
CA ASN A 312 -0.43 28.72 -36.52
C ASN A 312 -0.21 28.72 -34.98
N PHE A 313 1.03 28.58 -34.56
CA PHE A 313 1.43 28.85 -33.19
C PHE A 313 1.95 30.30 -33.10
N ASP A 314 1.39 31.11 -32.22
CA ASP A 314 1.64 32.55 -32.14
C ASP A 314 3.12 32.88 -31.94
N GLU A 315 3.83 32.10 -31.17
CA GLU A 315 5.25 32.30 -30.83
C GLU A 315 6.17 31.27 -31.46
N PHE A 316 5.80 30.75 -32.64
CA PHE A 316 6.57 29.70 -33.29
C PHE A 316 8.02 30.11 -33.54
N GLY A 317 8.96 29.30 -33.07
CA GLY A 317 10.40 29.50 -33.23
C GLY A 317 11.01 30.54 -32.27
N SER A 318 10.23 31.12 -31.36
CA SER A 318 10.77 32.10 -30.40
C SER A 318 11.64 31.42 -29.33
N ASP A 319 12.55 32.20 -28.77
CA ASP A 319 13.29 31.83 -27.58
C ASP A 319 12.38 31.70 -26.34
N ALA A 320 12.78 30.92 -25.37
CA ALA A 320 12.03 30.82 -24.14
C ALA A 320 12.11 32.10 -23.32
N PRO A 321 10.98 32.58 -22.77
CA PRO A 321 11.00 33.70 -21.82
C PRO A 321 11.93 33.43 -20.63
N SER A 322 12.58 34.48 -20.12
CA SER A 322 13.53 34.37 -19.01
C SER A 322 12.85 34.11 -17.66
N SER A 323 11.64 34.65 -17.46
CA SER A 323 10.88 34.47 -16.23
C SER A 323 10.00 33.21 -16.28
N TRP A 324 9.73 32.61 -15.11
CA TRP A 324 8.80 31.50 -14.99
C TRP A 324 7.39 31.88 -15.46
N ASP A 325 6.90 33.06 -15.04
CA ASP A 325 5.55 33.50 -15.42
C ASP A 325 5.43 33.66 -16.93
N GLY A 326 6.44 34.25 -17.58
CA GLY A 326 6.50 34.37 -19.04
C GLY A 326 6.53 32.98 -19.72
N GLN A 327 7.22 31.98 -19.13
CA GLN A 327 7.23 30.63 -19.65
C GLN A 327 5.84 29.94 -19.52
N VAL A 328 5.15 30.19 -18.41
CA VAL A 328 3.77 29.71 -18.21
C VAL A 328 2.80 30.37 -19.20
N ASP A 329 2.92 31.66 -19.42
CA ASP A 329 2.07 32.38 -20.38
C ASP A 329 2.30 31.91 -21.81
N GLN A 330 3.55 31.66 -22.20
CA GLN A 330 3.88 31.05 -23.49
C GLN A 330 3.29 29.64 -23.60
N ALA A 331 3.44 28.79 -22.60
CA ALA A 331 2.85 27.45 -22.59
C ALA A 331 1.32 27.52 -22.69
N ARG A 332 0.68 28.49 -22.01
CA ARG A 332 -0.77 28.75 -22.10
C ARG A 332 -1.19 29.11 -23.52
N SER A 333 -0.43 29.97 -24.19
CA SER A 333 -0.67 30.31 -25.60
C SER A 333 -0.57 29.07 -26.49
N LEU A 334 0.47 28.24 -26.29
CA LEU A 334 0.64 26.99 -27.04
C LEU A 334 -0.53 26.03 -26.81
N PHE A 335 -1.01 25.86 -25.57
CA PHE A 335 -2.20 25.05 -25.29
C PHE A 335 -3.45 25.59 -25.97
N ASN A 336 -3.66 26.91 -25.96
CA ASN A 336 -4.79 27.53 -26.64
C ASN A 336 -4.76 27.24 -28.15
N ASN A 337 -3.59 27.32 -28.79
CA ASN A 337 -3.45 26.98 -30.21
C ASN A 337 -3.80 25.47 -30.44
N VAL A 338 -3.32 24.57 -29.60
CA VAL A 338 -3.64 23.13 -29.70
C VAL A 338 -5.14 22.89 -29.52
N PHE A 339 -5.75 23.45 -28.48
CA PHE A 339 -7.17 23.26 -28.20
C PHE A 339 -8.11 24.00 -29.18
N SER A 340 -7.59 24.95 -29.97
CA SER A 340 -8.34 25.54 -31.07
C SER A 340 -8.75 24.49 -32.11
N VAL A 341 -7.92 23.47 -32.33
CA VAL A 341 -8.23 22.31 -33.22
C VAL A 341 -9.45 21.57 -32.71
N LEU A 342 -9.51 21.28 -31.39
CA LEU A 342 -10.69 20.64 -30.80
C LEU A 342 -11.91 21.54 -30.87
N GLY A 343 -11.77 22.81 -30.50
CA GLY A 343 -12.87 23.78 -30.47
C GLY A 343 -13.50 24.07 -31.82
N SER A 344 -12.73 23.95 -32.91
CA SER A 344 -13.21 24.12 -34.31
C SER A 344 -13.75 22.83 -34.95
N ASN A 345 -13.59 21.68 -34.30
CA ASN A 345 -13.98 20.37 -34.78
C ASN A 345 -15.22 19.83 -34.09
N GLN A 346 -16.40 20.39 -34.44
CA GLN A 346 -17.66 19.99 -33.80
C GLN A 346 -17.95 18.49 -33.89
N PRO A 347 -17.73 17.79 -35.04
CA PRO A 347 -17.93 16.35 -35.12
C PRO A 347 -17.08 15.55 -34.09
N LEU A 348 -15.84 16.00 -33.82
CA LEU A 348 -14.97 15.37 -32.85
C LEU A 348 -15.49 15.63 -31.42
N VAL A 349 -15.90 16.87 -31.09
CA VAL A 349 -16.48 17.20 -29.78
C VAL A 349 -17.73 16.35 -29.51
N ASP A 350 -18.62 16.26 -30.51
CA ASP A 350 -19.86 15.48 -30.39
C ASP A 350 -19.54 13.99 -30.17
N TYR A 351 -18.64 13.41 -31.00
CA TYR A 351 -18.23 12.03 -30.87
C TYR A 351 -17.62 11.72 -29.50
N LEU A 352 -16.66 12.54 -29.04
CA LEU A 352 -16.02 12.33 -27.74
C LEU A 352 -17.01 12.41 -26.59
N THR A 353 -17.86 13.43 -26.58
CA THR A 353 -18.82 13.63 -25.48
C THR A 353 -19.90 12.54 -25.47
N ASP A 354 -20.45 12.17 -26.62
CA ASP A 354 -21.45 11.11 -26.71
C ASP A 354 -20.86 9.75 -26.29
N THR A 355 -19.61 9.47 -26.69
CA THR A 355 -18.91 8.25 -26.29
C THR A 355 -18.64 8.23 -24.79
N LEU A 356 -18.14 9.32 -24.20
CA LEU A 356 -17.85 9.40 -22.77
C LEU A 356 -19.10 9.26 -21.91
N ILE A 357 -20.21 9.90 -22.31
CA ILE A 357 -21.50 9.73 -21.63
C ILE A 357 -21.95 8.27 -21.74
N SER A 358 -21.95 7.69 -22.96
CA SER A 358 -22.38 6.29 -23.17
C SER A 358 -21.54 5.29 -22.37
N VAL A 359 -20.23 5.50 -22.28
CA VAL A 359 -19.32 4.65 -21.48
C VAL A 359 -19.60 4.83 -19.98
N GLY A 360 -19.77 6.07 -19.52
CA GLY A 360 -20.11 6.37 -18.12
C GLY A 360 -21.45 5.78 -17.68
N ASP A 361 -22.45 5.85 -18.55
CA ASP A 361 -23.78 5.29 -18.30
C ASP A 361 -23.81 3.74 -18.39
N SER A 362 -22.80 3.12 -19.01
CA SER A 362 -22.63 1.67 -19.05
C SER A 362 -22.07 1.05 -17.76
N VAL A 363 -21.59 1.86 -16.84
CA VAL A 363 -21.13 1.39 -15.51
C VAL A 363 -22.36 0.96 -14.72
N PRO A 364 -22.44 -0.29 -14.22
CA PRO A 364 -23.56 -0.75 -13.45
C PRO A 364 -23.80 0.11 -12.19
N GLU A 365 -25.04 0.37 -11.86
CA GLU A 365 -25.43 1.01 -10.59
C GLU A 365 -25.47 -0.02 -9.46
N ASP A 366 -25.85 -1.27 -9.78
CA ASP A 366 -25.91 -2.39 -8.86
C ASP A 366 -25.45 -3.69 -9.53
N ILE A 367 -24.94 -4.63 -8.73
CA ILE A 367 -24.58 -5.99 -9.13
C ILE A 367 -25.18 -6.94 -8.08
N GLU A 368 -26.15 -7.74 -8.49
CA GLU A 368 -26.99 -8.58 -7.61
C GLU A 368 -26.20 -9.49 -6.67
N ASP A 369 -25.11 -10.09 -7.17
CA ASP A 369 -24.28 -11.04 -6.41
C ASP A 369 -23.24 -10.35 -5.49
N CYS A 370 -23.18 -9.02 -5.46
CA CYS A 370 -22.17 -8.30 -4.71
C CYS A 370 -22.24 -8.59 -3.20
N LYS A 371 -21.16 -9.13 -2.64
CA LYS A 371 -21.06 -9.43 -1.20
C LYS A 371 -20.81 -8.20 -0.33
N ILE A 372 -20.40 -7.08 -0.92
CA ILE A 372 -20.23 -5.82 -0.21
C ILE A 372 -21.55 -5.05 -0.26
N THR A 373 -22.34 -5.15 0.80
CA THR A 373 -23.63 -4.51 0.96
C THR A 373 -23.52 -3.23 1.80
N VAL A 374 -24.61 -2.55 2.06
CA VAL A 374 -24.66 -1.39 2.98
C VAL A 374 -24.26 -1.75 4.42
N LYS A 375 -24.38 -3.02 4.81
CA LYS A 375 -23.86 -3.52 6.10
C LYS A 375 -22.33 -3.60 6.04
N ASN A 376 -21.65 -2.85 6.89
CA ASN A 376 -20.21 -2.62 6.78
C ASN A 376 -19.45 -3.03 8.05
N PRO A 377 -18.79 -4.20 8.05
CA PRO A 377 -17.99 -4.64 9.19
C PRO A 377 -16.77 -3.76 9.47
N ALA A 378 -16.24 -3.06 8.47
CA ALA A 378 -15.08 -2.18 8.66
C ALA A 378 -15.38 -0.98 9.58
N ASN A 379 -16.64 -0.57 9.69
CA ASN A 379 -17.08 0.56 10.51
C ASN A 379 -17.83 0.12 11.77
N ASP A 380 -17.95 -1.18 12.03
CA ASP A 380 -18.60 -1.67 13.25
C ASP A 380 -17.66 -1.61 14.46
N LYS A 381 -17.84 -0.56 15.25
CA LYS A 381 -17.06 -0.36 16.48
C LYS A 381 -17.20 -1.52 17.49
N LYS A 382 -18.24 -2.32 17.44
CA LYS A 382 -18.44 -3.45 18.36
C LYS A 382 -17.51 -4.61 18.06
N LEU A 383 -17.11 -4.79 16.80
CA LEU A 383 -16.12 -5.81 16.39
C LEU A 383 -14.74 -5.55 17.00
N PHE A 384 -14.43 -4.29 17.30
CA PHE A 384 -13.12 -3.86 17.79
C PHE A 384 -13.16 -3.39 19.26
N ASP A 385 -14.30 -3.54 19.93
CA ASP A 385 -14.42 -3.12 21.35
C ASP A 385 -13.83 -4.19 22.25
N VAL A 386 -12.77 -3.82 22.96
CA VAL A 386 -12.07 -4.69 23.91
C VAL A 386 -13.01 -5.30 24.97
N LYS A 387 -14.10 -4.61 25.33
CA LYS A 387 -15.10 -5.08 26.29
C LYS A 387 -15.98 -6.20 25.76
N ASN A 388 -16.03 -6.37 24.46
CA ASN A 388 -16.85 -7.40 23.78
C ASN A 388 -16.03 -8.66 23.41
N LEU A 389 -14.73 -8.69 23.74
CA LEU A 389 -13.89 -9.85 23.48
C LEU A 389 -14.36 -11.05 24.33
N PRO A 390 -14.62 -12.21 23.69
CA PRO A 390 -15.09 -13.38 24.43
C PRO A 390 -13.97 -14.06 25.23
N ASP A 391 -14.36 -14.68 26.35
CA ASP A 391 -13.42 -15.29 27.31
C ASP A 391 -12.58 -16.44 26.70
N ASP A 392 -13.07 -17.13 25.69
CA ASP A 392 -12.39 -18.25 25.03
C ASP A 392 -11.16 -17.81 24.20
N LEU A 393 -10.99 -16.53 23.95
CA LEU A 393 -9.75 -15.98 23.37
C LEU A 393 -8.59 -16.08 24.35
N PHE A 394 -8.85 -16.12 25.65
CA PHE A 394 -7.85 -16.04 26.70
C PHE A 394 -7.49 -17.43 27.25
N ALA A 395 -6.24 -17.58 27.64
CA ALA A 395 -5.74 -18.79 28.29
C ALA A 395 -5.72 -18.59 29.81
N ALA A 396 -6.04 -19.65 30.55
CA ALA A 396 -6.03 -19.63 32.01
C ALA A 396 -4.60 -19.43 32.57
N PRO A 397 -4.43 -18.78 33.75
CA PRO A 397 -3.16 -18.72 34.46
C PRO A 397 -2.53 -20.12 34.63
N GLY A 398 -1.20 -20.21 34.51
CA GLY A 398 -0.45 -21.46 34.55
C GLY A 398 -0.41 -22.24 33.25
N THR A 399 -1.22 -21.89 32.25
CA THR A 399 -1.16 -22.47 30.91
C THR A 399 0.07 -21.95 30.17
N LYS A 400 0.79 -22.82 29.45
CA LYS A 400 1.88 -22.41 28.56
C LYS A 400 1.34 -22.21 27.14
N ALA A 401 1.42 -20.99 26.64
CA ALA A 401 0.95 -20.65 25.30
C ALA A 401 1.85 -19.58 24.62
N PRO A 402 2.17 -19.72 23.33
CA PRO A 402 2.85 -18.66 22.60
C PRO A 402 1.87 -17.58 22.18
N ASN A 403 2.33 -16.33 22.10
CA ASN A 403 1.48 -15.19 21.72
C ASN A 403 0.94 -15.30 20.27
N ARG A 404 1.66 -15.95 19.36
CA ARG A 404 1.17 -16.21 17.98
C ARG A 404 -0.11 -17.09 17.94
N VAL A 405 -0.36 -17.93 18.95
CA VAL A 405 -1.63 -18.67 19.07
C VAL A 405 -2.76 -17.72 19.50
N GLY A 406 -2.49 -16.75 20.37
CA GLY A 406 -3.44 -15.67 20.68
C GLY A 406 -3.82 -14.88 19.42
N PHE A 407 -2.87 -14.64 18.51
CA PHE A 407 -3.14 -14.05 17.21
C PHE A 407 -4.07 -14.91 16.36
N SER A 408 -3.80 -16.23 16.26
CA SER A 408 -4.69 -17.14 15.52
C SER A 408 -6.12 -17.15 16.06
N LYS A 409 -6.30 -17.12 17.38
CA LYS A 409 -7.62 -17.06 18.00
C LYS A 409 -8.35 -15.75 17.67
N TYR A 410 -7.68 -14.61 17.77
CA TYR A 410 -8.27 -13.33 17.40
C TYR A 410 -8.60 -13.25 15.90
N ALA A 411 -7.72 -13.77 15.03
CA ALA A 411 -7.95 -13.85 13.60
C ALA A 411 -9.20 -14.67 13.25
N SER A 412 -9.38 -15.82 13.93
CA SER A 412 -10.61 -16.63 13.82
C SER A 412 -11.85 -15.86 14.30
N TYR A 413 -11.76 -15.23 15.46
CA TYR A 413 -12.86 -14.45 16.04
C TYR A 413 -13.35 -13.35 15.08
N ILE A 414 -12.45 -12.51 14.59
CA ILE A 414 -12.85 -11.33 13.78
C ILE A 414 -13.52 -11.73 12.47
N ASN A 415 -13.01 -12.75 11.76
CA ASN A 415 -13.61 -13.21 10.52
C ASN A 415 -14.87 -14.02 10.74
N SER A 416 -14.95 -14.85 11.79
CA SER A 416 -16.16 -15.57 12.14
C SER A 416 -17.30 -14.64 12.49
N LYS A 417 -17.02 -13.64 13.33
CA LYS A 417 -18.03 -12.60 13.68
C LYS A 417 -18.45 -11.77 12.49
N SER A 418 -17.51 -11.34 11.65
CA SER A 418 -17.82 -10.62 10.43
C SER A 418 -18.72 -11.46 9.50
N THR A 419 -18.45 -12.74 9.34
CA THR A 419 -19.24 -13.62 8.49
C THR A 419 -20.62 -13.88 9.07
N GLU A 420 -20.73 -14.11 10.38
CA GLU A 420 -22.01 -14.32 11.08
C GLU A 420 -22.94 -13.11 10.91
N GLU A 421 -22.44 -11.89 11.06
CA GLU A 421 -23.23 -10.67 11.11
C GLU A 421 -23.40 -10.00 9.74
N TYR A 422 -22.40 -10.13 8.85
CA TYR A 422 -22.31 -9.40 7.59
C TYR A 422 -22.24 -10.29 6.35
N GLY A 423 -22.21 -11.63 6.50
CA GLY A 423 -22.19 -12.60 5.40
C GLY A 423 -20.85 -12.67 4.63
N ARG A 424 -19.78 -12.06 5.16
CA ARG A 424 -18.46 -12.05 4.53
C ARG A 424 -17.32 -11.90 5.54
N PRO A 425 -16.11 -12.33 5.22
CA PRO A 425 -14.94 -12.02 6.05
C PRO A 425 -14.62 -10.52 5.98
N LEU A 426 -14.03 -9.99 7.03
CA LEU A 426 -13.44 -8.64 7.01
C LEU A 426 -12.00 -8.68 6.50
N VAL A 427 -11.22 -9.68 6.91
CA VAL A 427 -9.79 -9.76 6.65
C VAL A 427 -9.47 -10.88 5.67
N ILE A 428 -8.73 -10.53 4.61
CA ILE A 428 -8.12 -11.47 3.67
C ILE A 428 -6.65 -11.62 4.02
N ALA A 429 -6.17 -12.86 4.10
CA ALA A 429 -4.85 -13.18 4.61
C ALA A 429 -3.95 -13.85 3.56
N MET A 430 -2.66 -13.50 3.60
CA MET A 430 -1.59 -14.09 2.79
C MET A 430 -0.35 -14.36 3.63
N SER A 431 0.40 -15.40 3.29
CA SER A 431 1.70 -15.68 3.89
C SER A 431 2.69 -16.14 2.82
N ALA A 432 3.98 -15.95 3.08
CA ALA A 432 5.05 -16.41 2.21
C ALA A 432 5.36 -17.91 2.46
N ASP A 433 4.40 -18.79 2.16
CA ASP A 433 4.46 -20.25 2.44
C ASP A 433 4.66 -20.60 3.93
N LEU A 434 4.18 -19.71 4.83
CA LEU A 434 4.39 -19.82 6.29
C LEU A 434 3.07 -19.66 7.07
N ALA A 435 1.92 -19.95 6.47
CA ALA A 435 0.62 -19.63 7.06
C ALA A 435 0.40 -20.24 8.45
N ASP A 436 0.70 -21.53 8.60
CA ASP A 436 0.56 -22.22 9.89
C ASP A 436 1.67 -21.84 10.87
N SER A 437 2.90 -21.71 10.38
CA SER A 437 4.04 -21.32 11.21
C SER A 437 3.88 -19.94 11.84
N THR A 438 3.30 -18.98 11.12
CA THR A 438 3.01 -17.62 11.61
C THR A 438 1.64 -17.51 12.26
N ASN A 439 0.83 -18.57 12.24
CA ASN A 439 -0.54 -18.64 12.76
C ASN A 439 -1.54 -17.69 12.06
N ILE A 440 -1.23 -17.18 10.87
CA ILE A 440 -2.16 -16.36 10.09
C ILE A 440 -3.31 -17.19 9.50
N SER A 441 -3.14 -18.51 9.40
CA SER A 441 -4.21 -19.47 9.06
C SER A 441 -5.43 -19.37 10.00
N GLY A 442 -5.30 -18.74 11.15
CA GLY A 442 -6.41 -18.40 12.03
C GLY A 442 -7.57 -17.71 11.31
N PHE A 443 -7.31 -16.88 10.28
CA PHE A 443 -8.35 -16.16 9.54
C PHE A 443 -9.32 -17.09 8.77
N SER A 444 -8.95 -18.34 8.49
CA SER A 444 -9.83 -19.35 7.88
C SER A 444 -10.44 -20.33 8.90
N LYS A 445 -10.04 -20.29 10.19
CA LYS A 445 -10.52 -21.18 11.24
C LYS A 445 -11.82 -20.68 11.87
N GLY A 446 -12.75 -21.58 12.13
CA GLY A 446 -14.07 -21.24 12.66
C GLY A 446 -14.95 -20.44 11.69
N TYR A 447 -14.49 -20.24 10.50
CA TYR A 447 -15.13 -19.43 9.47
C TYR A 447 -16.26 -20.21 8.80
N ASN A 448 -17.41 -19.55 8.59
CA ASN A 448 -18.60 -20.11 7.93
C ASN A 448 -19.05 -21.46 8.49
N GLY A 449 -18.94 -21.65 9.82
CA GLY A 449 -19.34 -22.89 10.51
C GLY A 449 -18.38 -24.08 10.33
N SER A 450 -17.26 -23.90 9.63
CA SER A 450 -16.20 -24.90 9.51
C SER A 450 -15.14 -24.68 10.59
N PRO A 451 -14.68 -25.73 11.29
CA PRO A 451 -13.57 -25.62 12.23
C PRO A 451 -12.28 -25.11 11.57
N ASP A 452 -12.03 -25.52 10.33
CA ASP A 452 -10.95 -25.04 9.48
C ASP A 452 -11.39 -25.11 8.01
N LEU A 453 -11.57 -23.97 7.37
CA LEU A 453 -11.93 -23.90 5.95
C LEU A 453 -10.72 -24.14 5.03
N GLY A 454 -9.50 -24.02 5.55
CA GLY A 454 -8.28 -24.18 4.78
C GLY A 454 -7.99 -23.02 3.83
N MET A 455 -7.13 -23.26 2.84
CA MET A 455 -6.74 -22.23 1.86
C MET A 455 -7.76 -22.10 0.74
N TYR A 456 -7.79 -20.91 0.15
CA TYR A 456 -8.57 -20.61 -1.04
C TYR A 456 -8.14 -21.51 -2.22
N ASP A 457 -9.12 -21.99 -2.97
CA ASP A 457 -8.95 -22.52 -4.32
C ASP A 457 -10.02 -21.93 -5.22
N LYS A 458 -9.62 -21.51 -6.43
CA LYS A 458 -10.53 -20.87 -7.39
C LYS A 458 -11.69 -21.74 -7.88
N THR A 459 -11.60 -23.05 -7.67
CA THR A 459 -12.58 -24.06 -8.09
C THR A 459 -13.30 -24.70 -6.90
N ASP A 460 -12.51 -25.19 -5.95
CA ASP A 460 -13.02 -26.07 -4.89
C ASP A 460 -13.29 -25.33 -3.58
N ASN A 461 -12.62 -24.18 -3.33
CA ASN A 461 -12.75 -23.41 -2.09
C ASN A 461 -12.70 -21.89 -2.32
N PRO A 462 -13.60 -21.32 -3.15
CA PRO A 462 -13.53 -19.92 -3.58
C PRO A 462 -13.97 -18.89 -2.51
N ASP A 463 -14.42 -19.34 -1.36
CA ASP A 463 -14.90 -18.47 -0.28
C ASP A 463 -13.93 -18.35 0.91
N SER A 464 -12.82 -19.10 0.89
CA SER A 464 -11.81 -18.98 1.95
C SER A 464 -11.13 -17.60 1.95
N PRO A 465 -10.93 -16.98 3.12
CA PRO A 465 -10.18 -15.75 3.26
C PRO A 465 -8.65 -15.92 3.31
N LEU A 466 -8.14 -17.15 3.29
CA LEU A 466 -6.72 -17.46 3.34
C LEU A 466 -6.20 -17.80 1.94
N MET A 467 -5.46 -16.88 1.32
CA MET A 467 -4.97 -17.05 -0.05
C MET A 467 -3.68 -17.89 -0.08
N PRO A 468 -3.59 -18.92 -0.92
CA PRO A 468 -2.34 -19.65 -1.15
C PRO A 468 -1.35 -18.74 -1.87
N GLN A 469 -0.11 -18.70 -1.36
CA GLN A 469 0.97 -17.94 -1.96
C GLN A 469 2.28 -18.74 -1.85
N GLY A 470 3.20 -18.48 -2.78
CA GLY A 470 4.58 -18.95 -2.66
C GLY A 470 5.40 -18.06 -1.72
N ILE A 471 6.73 -18.15 -1.80
CA ILE A 471 7.67 -17.34 -1.02
C ILE A 471 7.76 -15.95 -1.67
N THR A 472 6.79 -15.09 -1.40
CA THR A 472 6.47 -13.88 -2.16
C THR A 472 6.06 -12.72 -1.26
N GLU A 473 6.88 -12.38 -0.25
CA GLU A 473 6.56 -11.35 0.75
C GLU A 473 6.19 -10.00 0.12
N PHE A 474 6.95 -9.58 -0.89
CA PHE A 474 6.74 -8.31 -1.57
C PHE A 474 5.39 -8.30 -2.32
N THR A 475 5.12 -9.36 -3.07
CA THR A 475 3.89 -9.51 -3.84
C THR A 475 2.68 -9.62 -2.94
N ASN A 476 2.76 -10.39 -1.84
CA ASN A 476 1.69 -10.47 -0.84
C ASN A 476 1.35 -9.09 -0.28
N ALA A 477 2.37 -8.31 0.08
CA ALA A 477 2.19 -6.96 0.59
C ALA A 477 1.54 -6.03 -0.45
N GLY A 478 1.97 -6.11 -1.71
CA GLY A 478 1.42 -5.32 -2.81
C GLY A 478 -0.02 -5.71 -3.15
N MET A 479 -0.33 -7.00 -3.19
CA MET A 479 -1.69 -7.48 -3.45
C MET A 479 -2.66 -7.05 -2.34
N LEU A 480 -2.27 -7.18 -1.07
CA LEU A 480 -3.13 -6.76 0.03
C LEU A 480 -3.24 -5.23 0.13
N ALA A 481 -2.21 -4.49 -0.27
CA ALA A 481 -2.30 -3.04 -0.41
C ALA A 481 -3.33 -2.63 -1.48
N GLY A 482 -3.29 -3.25 -2.66
CA GLY A 482 -4.30 -3.05 -3.70
C GLY A 482 -5.71 -3.47 -3.27
N LEU A 483 -5.83 -4.64 -2.64
CA LEU A 483 -7.10 -5.13 -2.09
C LEU A 483 -7.74 -4.12 -1.12
N ALA A 484 -6.95 -3.56 -0.21
CA ALA A 484 -7.42 -2.62 0.80
C ALA A 484 -7.76 -1.22 0.22
N THR A 485 -7.44 -0.92 -1.04
CA THR A 485 -7.89 0.32 -1.71
C THR A 485 -9.20 0.16 -2.46
N VAL A 486 -9.68 -1.07 -2.67
CA VAL A 486 -10.99 -1.30 -3.31
C VAL A 486 -12.09 -0.94 -2.33
N ASN A 487 -12.68 0.21 -2.55
CA ASN A 487 -13.79 0.73 -1.77
C ASN A 487 -15.08 0.63 -2.60
N LEU A 488 -16.01 -0.20 -2.17
CA LEU A 488 -17.31 -0.42 -2.79
C LEU A 488 -18.45 0.24 -1.98
N ASN A 489 -18.15 1.29 -1.21
CA ASN A 489 -19.18 2.13 -0.59
C ASN A 489 -19.87 3.01 -1.65
N GLU A 490 -21.11 3.40 -1.42
CA GLU A 490 -21.86 4.33 -2.27
C GLU A 490 -21.20 5.74 -2.29
N ASP A 491 -20.60 6.15 -1.18
CA ASP A 491 -19.81 7.40 -1.07
C ASP A 491 -18.38 7.08 -0.58
N PRO A 492 -17.47 6.69 -1.47
CA PRO A 492 -16.11 6.30 -1.11
C PRO A 492 -15.27 7.45 -0.55
N TYR A 493 -15.73 8.69 -0.67
CA TYR A 493 -15.08 9.86 -0.08
C TYR A 493 -15.30 9.96 1.43
N LYS A 494 -16.39 9.38 1.95
CA LYS A 494 -16.75 9.46 3.37
C LYS A 494 -16.42 8.21 4.15
N GLU A 495 -16.68 7.04 3.56
CA GLU A 495 -16.57 5.77 4.25
C GLU A 495 -15.86 4.72 3.40
N TYR A 496 -15.18 3.82 4.07
CA TYR A 496 -14.61 2.63 3.46
C TYR A 496 -15.56 1.44 3.63
N ASN A 497 -15.78 0.68 2.56
CA ASN A 497 -16.47 -0.60 2.59
C ASN A 497 -15.81 -1.58 1.61
N GLY A 498 -15.01 -2.47 2.15
CA GLY A 498 -14.18 -3.42 1.42
C GLY A 498 -13.57 -4.45 2.36
N PHE A 499 -12.40 -4.96 2.02
CA PHE A 499 -11.65 -5.94 2.82
C PHE A 499 -10.40 -5.30 3.44
N PHE A 500 -10.06 -5.71 4.64
CA PHE A 500 -8.74 -5.47 5.22
C PHE A 500 -7.77 -6.57 4.74
N GLY A 501 -6.47 -6.27 4.72
CA GLY A 501 -5.44 -7.22 4.36
C GLY A 501 -4.57 -7.62 5.54
N ALA A 502 -4.21 -8.90 5.66
CA ALA A 502 -3.22 -9.37 6.62
C ALA A 502 -2.11 -10.16 5.92
N MET A 503 -0.84 -9.83 6.20
CA MET A 503 0.30 -10.48 5.58
C MET A 503 1.35 -10.91 6.59
N SER A 504 1.80 -12.16 6.51
CA SER A 504 2.79 -12.69 7.42
C SER A 504 4.04 -13.23 6.76
N THR A 505 5.14 -13.10 7.47
CA THR A 505 6.41 -13.81 7.29
C THR A 505 7.15 -13.79 8.62
N TYR A 506 8.32 -14.40 8.68
CA TYR A 506 9.20 -14.29 9.85
C TYR A 506 9.70 -12.86 10.04
N GLY A 507 9.94 -12.47 11.28
CA GLY A 507 10.39 -11.14 11.64
C GLY A 507 11.62 -10.70 10.83
N SER A 508 12.63 -11.56 10.73
CA SER A 508 13.88 -11.31 10.00
C SER A 508 13.69 -11.03 8.50
N PHE A 509 12.57 -11.48 7.88
CA PHE A 509 12.27 -11.27 6.46
C PHE A 509 11.23 -10.17 6.23
N SER A 510 10.68 -9.61 7.28
CA SER A 510 9.59 -8.63 7.21
C SER A 510 9.94 -7.38 6.40
N TYR A 511 11.22 -7.02 6.27
CA TYR A 511 11.68 -5.86 5.48
C TYR A 511 11.30 -5.97 4.00
N LEU A 512 11.11 -7.19 3.47
CA LEU A 512 10.69 -7.41 2.07
C LEU A 512 9.29 -6.86 1.77
N LYS A 513 8.46 -6.65 2.78
CA LYS A 513 7.10 -6.09 2.65
C LYS A 513 7.07 -4.55 2.56
N TYR A 514 8.16 -3.88 2.91
CA TYR A 514 8.17 -2.43 3.14
C TYR A 514 7.79 -1.60 1.91
N GLY A 515 8.30 -1.95 0.73
CA GLY A 515 8.09 -1.15 -0.49
C GLY A 515 6.60 -0.87 -0.79
N PRO A 516 5.76 -1.91 -0.98
CA PRO A 516 4.34 -1.73 -1.23
C PRO A 516 3.58 -1.08 -0.06
N ILE A 517 3.93 -1.43 1.18
CA ILE A 517 3.27 -0.85 2.38
C ILE A 517 3.55 0.64 2.49
N ARG A 518 4.75 1.08 2.15
CA ARG A 518 5.08 2.51 2.08
C ARG A 518 4.19 3.25 1.08
N LEU A 519 3.93 2.67 -0.08
CA LEU A 519 3.03 3.28 -1.08
C LEU A 519 1.58 3.30 -0.58
N PHE A 520 1.12 2.23 0.07
CA PHE A 520 -0.21 2.20 0.70
C PHE A 520 -0.35 3.28 1.78
N SER A 521 0.68 3.48 2.61
CA SER A 521 0.72 4.57 3.61
C SER A 521 0.50 5.95 2.97
N GLN A 522 1.12 6.20 1.82
CA GLN A 522 0.93 7.46 1.06
C GLN A 522 -0.50 7.59 0.53
N VAL A 523 -1.06 6.51 -0.04
CA VAL A 523 -2.47 6.49 -0.46
C VAL A 523 -3.40 6.79 0.71
N ALA A 524 -3.19 6.13 1.83
CA ALA A 524 -4.03 6.32 3.02
C ALA A 524 -3.95 7.73 3.61
N GLN A 525 -2.81 8.41 3.44
CA GLN A 525 -2.59 9.77 3.92
C GLN A 525 -3.29 10.83 3.06
N ASP A 526 -3.18 10.74 1.74
CA ASP A 526 -3.47 11.86 0.84
C ASP A 526 -4.68 11.60 -0.08
N SER A 527 -5.13 10.35 -0.23
CA SER A 527 -6.27 10.04 -1.09
C SER A 527 -7.58 10.63 -0.55
N ASN A 528 -8.40 11.18 -1.46
CA ASN A 528 -9.76 11.58 -1.14
C ASN A 528 -10.69 10.37 -0.93
N PHE A 529 -10.36 9.20 -1.48
CA PHE A 529 -11.09 7.96 -1.18
C PHE A 529 -10.61 7.38 0.15
N LYS A 530 -11.57 6.93 0.96
CA LYS A 530 -11.24 6.15 2.15
C LYS A 530 -10.76 4.77 1.75
N VAL A 531 -9.72 4.28 2.46
CA VAL A 531 -9.11 2.98 2.25
C VAL A 531 -9.23 2.10 3.49
N GLY A 532 -9.04 0.80 3.34
CA GLY A 532 -9.07 -0.17 4.43
C GLY A 532 -7.80 -0.16 5.27
N LYS A 533 -7.58 -1.26 5.99
CA LYS A 533 -6.43 -1.44 6.88
C LYS A 533 -5.56 -2.60 6.44
N LEU A 534 -4.27 -2.51 6.79
CA LEU A 534 -3.30 -3.59 6.63
C LEU A 534 -2.77 -4.05 7.98
N ILE A 535 -2.76 -5.37 8.19
CA ILE A 535 -2.15 -6.02 9.35
C ILE A 535 -0.82 -6.63 8.91
N TRP A 536 0.26 -6.03 9.35
CA TRP A 536 1.62 -6.51 9.14
C TRP A 536 1.98 -7.49 10.26
N VAL A 537 2.06 -8.77 9.96
CA VAL A 537 2.43 -9.79 10.94
C VAL A 537 3.90 -10.16 10.77
N ALA A 538 4.71 -9.91 11.80
CA ALA A 538 6.06 -10.42 11.95
C ALA A 538 5.98 -11.64 12.90
N GLY A 539 5.88 -12.83 12.33
CA GLY A 539 5.48 -14.03 13.04
C GLY A 539 6.51 -14.58 14.02
N HIS A 540 7.79 -14.29 13.81
CA HIS A 540 8.90 -14.74 14.65
C HIS A 540 9.87 -13.57 14.84
N SER A 541 9.61 -12.73 15.84
CA SER A 541 10.46 -11.61 16.23
C SER A 541 11.21 -11.96 17.52
N GLY A 542 12.31 -11.26 17.80
CA GLY A 542 13.09 -11.48 19.03
C GLY A 542 14.36 -12.32 18.82
N PRO A 543 15.15 -12.50 19.90
CA PRO A 543 16.40 -13.25 19.83
C PRO A 543 16.21 -14.75 19.70
N GLU A 544 15.05 -15.28 20.07
CA GLU A 544 14.70 -16.72 20.08
C GLU A 544 14.84 -17.37 18.69
N THR A 545 14.71 -16.57 17.65
CA THR A 545 14.84 -17.04 16.25
C THR A 545 16.27 -17.38 15.85
N ALA A 546 17.26 -17.01 16.65
CA ALA A 546 18.66 -17.44 16.46
C ALA A 546 18.86 -18.96 16.61
N GLU A 547 17.91 -19.68 17.27
CA GLU A 547 17.87 -21.14 17.29
C GLU A 547 17.90 -21.73 15.87
N ASP A 548 17.15 -21.15 14.92
CA ASP A 548 17.14 -21.61 13.53
C ASP A 548 18.44 -21.25 12.78
N SER A 549 19.00 -20.10 13.00
CA SER A 549 20.33 -19.64 12.56
C SER A 549 20.46 -18.12 12.69
N ARG A 550 21.65 -17.61 12.41
CA ARG A 550 21.95 -16.17 12.35
C ARG A 550 21.09 -15.42 11.34
N THR A 551 20.71 -16.05 10.24
CA THR A 551 19.87 -15.45 9.19
C THR A 551 18.43 -15.20 9.68
N HIS A 552 18.00 -15.87 10.75
CA HIS A 552 16.69 -15.75 11.35
C HIS A 552 16.65 -14.84 12.59
N PHE A 553 17.80 -14.30 13.01
CA PHE A 553 17.90 -13.43 14.18
C PHE A 553 17.10 -12.13 14.00
N GLY A 554 15.89 -12.08 14.55
CA GLY A 554 14.83 -11.13 14.18
C GLY A 554 14.75 -9.84 14.99
N ILE A 555 15.74 -9.51 15.84
CA ILE A 555 15.67 -8.37 16.76
C ILE A 555 15.58 -6.99 16.10
N PHE A 556 16.04 -6.86 14.85
CA PHE A 556 16.03 -5.59 14.11
C PHE A 556 14.77 -5.37 13.27
N ALA A 557 14.00 -6.43 13.04
CA ALA A 557 12.84 -6.41 12.15
C ALA A 557 11.79 -5.34 12.48
N PRO A 558 11.48 -5.07 13.75
CA PRO A 558 10.51 -4.02 14.10
C PRO A 558 10.92 -2.61 13.64
N GLY A 559 12.21 -2.38 13.30
CA GLY A 559 12.69 -1.10 12.80
C GLY A 559 12.13 -0.71 11.44
N VAL A 560 11.74 -1.68 10.62
CA VAL A 560 11.22 -1.42 9.28
C VAL A 560 9.89 -0.64 9.32
N THR A 561 9.01 -0.98 10.26
CA THR A 561 7.73 -0.28 10.44
C THR A 561 7.89 1.10 11.06
N GLN A 562 9.00 1.35 11.77
CA GLN A 562 9.35 2.67 12.30
C GLN A 562 9.87 3.66 11.22
N LEU A 563 10.05 3.20 9.97
CA LEU A 563 10.40 4.05 8.82
C LEU A 563 9.18 4.74 8.20
N LEU A 564 7.97 4.41 8.66
CA LEU A 564 6.74 5.11 8.26
C LEU A 564 6.54 6.37 9.12
N PRO A 565 5.90 7.42 8.58
CA PRO A 565 5.57 8.61 9.36
C PRO A 565 4.70 8.29 10.58
N ASP A 566 4.84 9.07 11.63
CA ASP A 566 3.95 8.98 12.79
C ASP A 566 2.49 9.18 12.36
N GLY A 567 1.58 8.39 12.93
CA GLY A 567 0.16 8.37 12.55
C GLY A 567 -0.16 7.44 11.38
N GLN A 568 0.83 6.81 10.74
CA GLN A 568 0.59 5.85 9.64
C GLN A 568 0.65 4.39 10.09
N VAL A 569 1.23 4.09 11.24
CA VAL A 569 1.38 2.74 11.75
C VAL A 569 1.23 2.69 13.27
N ILE A 570 0.60 1.62 13.76
CA ILE A 570 0.63 1.21 15.17
C ILE A 570 1.50 -0.03 15.27
N ASN A 571 2.57 0.04 16.07
CA ASN A 571 3.42 -1.10 16.37
C ASN A 571 3.00 -1.75 17.69
N ILE A 572 2.75 -3.06 17.68
CA ILE A 572 2.27 -3.83 18.84
C ILE A 572 3.29 -4.93 19.18
N HIS A 573 3.69 -5.00 20.43
CA HIS A 573 4.63 -5.98 20.96
C HIS A 573 4.06 -6.71 22.19
N PRO A 574 3.02 -7.55 22.01
CA PRO A 574 2.43 -8.29 23.12
C PRO A 574 3.45 -9.34 23.61
N TRP A 575 3.67 -9.42 24.93
CA TRP A 575 4.67 -10.34 25.43
C TRP A 575 4.09 -11.73 25.76
N GLU A 576 2.76 -11.83 25.97
CA GLU A 576 2.09 -13.10 26.22
C GLU A 576 0.78 -13.22 25.44
N HIS A 577 0.19 -14.42 25.45
CA HIS A 577 -0.98 -14.81 24.66
C HIS A 577 -2.19 -13.90 24.85
N ASN A 578 -2.53 -13.58 26.12
CA ASN A 578 -3.77 -12.87 26.43
C ASN A 578 -3.74 -11.38 26.05
N GLU A 579 -2.58 -10.81 25.79
CA GLU A 579 -2.44 -9.42 25.37
C GLU A 579 -2.72 -9.17 23.90
N VAL A 580 -2.68 -10.24 23.09
CA VAL A 580 -2.77 -10.11 21.63
C VAL A 580 -4.14 -9.57 21.21
N ALA A 581 -5.21 -10.18 21.68
CA ALA A 581 -6.57 -9.81 21.28
C ALA A 581 -6.92 -8.36 21.68
N PRO A 582 -6.71 -7.90 22.94
CA PRO A 582 -7.04 -6.53 23.30
C PRO A 582 -6.18 -5.49 22.58
N ALA A 583 -4.88 -5.75 22.37
CA ALA A 583 -4.02 -4.81 21.68
C ALA A 583 -4.38 -4.69 20.18
N LEU A 584 -4.70 -5.79 19.50
CA LEU A 584 -5.17 -5.77 18.12
C LEU A 584 -6.54 -5.11 17.97
N ALA A 585 -7.49 -5.42 18.86
CA ALA A 585 -8.81 -4.80 18.82
C ALA A 585 -8.69 -3.28 18.95
N ALA A 586 -7.92 -2.80 19.94
CA ALA A 586 -7.68 -1.37 20.13
C ALA A 586 -7.03 -0.71 18.93
N ALA A 587 -6.02 -1.36 18.31
CA ALA A 587 -5.35 -0.81 17.13
C ALA A 587 -6.27 -0.76 15.90
N LEU A 588 -7.09 -1.80 15.68
CA LEU A 588 -8.05 -1.83 14.58
C LEU A 588 -9.21 -0.84 14.77
N ALA A 589 -9.51 -0.46 16.00
CA ALA A 589 -10.53 0.57 16.31
C ALA A 589 -10.10 1.99 15.95
N THR A 590 -8.80 2.25 15.74
CA THR A 590 -8.27 3.59 15.36
C THR A 590 -8.46 3.87 13.87
N ASP A 591 -8.22 5.10 13.45
CA ASP A 591 -8.20 5.47 12.02
C ASP A 591 -6.83 5.21 11.36
N ILE A 592 -5.84 4.71 12.09
CA ILE A 592 -4.50 4.45 11.57
C ILE A 592 -4.53 3.25 10.61
N PRO A 593 -3.99 3.40 9.38
CA PRO A 593 -4.22 2.43 8.32
C PRO A 593 -3.39 1.14 8.43
N ILE A 594 -2.28 1.15 9.17
CA ILE A 594 -1.38 0.00 9.27
C ILE A 594 -1.23 -0.42 10.73
N VAL A 595 -1.45 -1.71 10.99
CA VAL A 595 -1.22 -2.33 12.30
C VAL A 595 -0.10 -3.36 12.15
N ALA A 596 1.04 -3.11 12.78
CA ALA A 596 2.19 -4.01 12.78
C ALA A 596 2.27 -4.77 14.11
N ILE A 597 2.09 -6.08 14.06
CA ILE A 597 2.21 -6.94 15.23
C ILE A 597 3.46 -7.81 15.18
N HIS A 598 4.23 -7.78 16.24
CA HIS A 598 5.49 -8.49 16.40
C HIS A 598 5.31 -9.64 17.39
N LEU A 599 5.16 -10.85 16.83
CA LEU A 599 4.90 -12.08 17.58
C LEU A 599 6.18 -12.87 17.80
N THR A 600 6.17 -13.73 18.81
CA THR A 600 7.28 -14.63 19.15
C THR A 600 6.83 -16.08 19.16
N ARG A 601 7.80 -17.01 19.11
CA ARG A 601 7.54 -18.44 19.00
C ARG A 601 7.40 -19.17 20.35
N PRO A 602 8.14 -18.80 21.42
CA PRO A 602 8.17 -19.59 22.64
C PRO A 602 6.83 -19.63 23.37
N PRO A 603 6.38 -20.80 23.84
CA PRO A 603 5.28 -20.90 24.78
C PRO A 603 5.78 -20.46 26.16
N ILE A 604 5.21 -19.40 26.68
CA ILE A 604 5.46 -18.93 28.04
C ILE A 604 4.24 -19.22 28.93
N GLU A 605 4.46 -19.26 30.23
CA GLU A 605 3.38 -19.46 31.20
C GLU A 605 2.58 -18.16 31.35
N ILE A 606 1.25 -18.28 31.24
CA ILE A 606 0.34 -17.17 31.48
C ILE A 606 0.38 -16.83 32.97
N PRO A 607 0.74 -15.59 33.35
CA PRO A 607 0.87 -15.23 34.75
C PRO A 607 -0.49 -15.15 35.44
N ASP A 608 -0.52 -15.53 36.75
CA ASP A 608 -1.61 -15.16 37.61
C ASP A 608 -1.45 -13.68 38.01
N ARG A 609 -2.04 -12.81 37.20
CA ARG A 609 -1.89 -11.36 37.35
C ARG A 609 -2.44 -10.84 38.66
N ASP A 610 -3.53 -11.43 39.19
CA ASP A 610 -4.14 -11.04 40.46
C ASP A 610 -3.22 -11.42 41.62
N ALA A 611 -2.71 -12.66 41.65
CA ALA A 611 -1.75 -13.10 42.67
C ALA A 611 -0.44 -12.32 42.64
N LEU A 612 -0.01 -11.90 41.45
CA LEU A 612 1.19 -11.07 41.26
C LEU A 612 0.92 -9.57 41.45
N GLY A 613 -0.35 -9.13 41.59
CA GLY A 613 -0.72 -7.71 41.72
C GLY A 613 -0.32 -6.90 40.46
N MET A 614 -0.45 -7.50 39.31
CA MET A 614 -0.23 -6.87 38.00
C MET A 614 -1.54 -6.32 37.44
N ALA A 615 -1.46 -5.33 36.57
CA ALA A 615 -2.62 -4.89 35.80
C ALA A 615 -3.19 -5.99 34.89
N SER A 616 -4.46 -5.88 34.54
CA SER A 616 -5.14 -6.84 33.65
C SER A 616 -4.45 -6.92 32.29
N HIS A 617 -4.50 -8.09 31.63
CA HIS A 617 -4.07 -8.26 30.24
C HIS A 617 -4.88 -7.38 29.26
N LEU A 618 -6.12 -7.00 29.63
CA LEU A 618 -6.93 -6.07 28.83
C LEU A 618 -6.30 -4.66 28.75
N ASP A 619 -5.45 -4.30 29.70
CA ASP A 619 -4.73 -3.02 29.68
C ASP A 619 -3.64 -2.95 28.59
N ALA A 620 -3.30 -4.06 27.94
CA ALA A 620 -2.49 -4.06 26.71
C ALA A 620 -3.11 -3.18 25.61
N ALA A 621 -4.43 -3.04 25.59
CA ALA A 621 -5.16 -2.13 24.69
C ALA A 621 -4.78 -0.66 24.87
N LYS A 622 -4.23 -0.28 26.01
CA LYS A 622 -3.81 1.09 26.33
C LYS A 622 -2.36 1.39 25.90
N GLY A 623 -1.64 0.39 25.37
CA GLY A 623 -0.29 0.52 24.86
C GLY A 623 0.83 0.45 25.89
N ALA A 624 0.58 0.79 27.14
CA ALA A 624 1.46 0.55 28.28
C ALA A 624 0.63 0.40 29.56
N TYR A 625 1.12 -0.43 30.48
CA TYR A 625 0.45 -0.66 31.76
C TYR A 625 1.47 -1.03 32.85
N MET A 626 1.05 -0.93 34.10
CA MET A 626 1.91 -1.15 35.26
C MET A 626 1.97 -2.63 35.66
N ILE A 627 3.18 -3.20 35.72
CA ILE A 627 3.46 -4.53 36.28
C ILE A 627 3.66 -4.44 37.80
N LYS A 628 4.39 -3.43 38.27
CA LYS A 628 4.69 -3.19 39.70
C LYS A 628 4.79 -1.69 39.97
N ASP A 629 4.14 -1.19 40.97
CA ASP A 629 4.34 0.17 41.48
C ASP A 629 5.42 0.23 42.56
N TYR A 630 5.81 1.45 42.93
CA TYR A 630 6.67 1.69 44.06
C TYR A 630 6.00 1.29 45.39
N ASP A 631 6.82 0.83 46.35
CA ASP A 631 6.45 0.88 47.73
C ASP A 631 6.57 2.34 48.19
N MET A 632 5.45 2.92 48.63
CA MET A 632 5.38 4.34 48.99
C MET A 632 6.09 4.67 50.31
N ASP A 633 6.41 3.65 51.12
CA ASP A 633 7.13 3.80 52.38
C ASP A 633 8.66 3.77 52.19
N GLN A 634 9.13 3.56 50.95
CA GLN A 634 10.55 3.47 50.63
C GLN A 634 10.98 4.49 49.57
N PRO A 635 12.26 4.90 49.55
CA PRO A 635 12.78 5.74 48.47
C PRO A 635 12.55 5.12 47.10
N LYS A 636 12.09 5.88 46.14
CA LYS A 636 11.95 5.46 44.71
C LYS A 636 13.34 5.31 44.11
N GLU A 637 13.61 4.21 43.39
CA GLU A 637 14.93 3.90 42.82
C GLU A 637 14.98 3.89 41.30
N GLY A 638 13.89 4.31 40.65
CA GLY A 638 13.82 4.53 39.22
C GLY A 638 12.72 3.70 38.55
N LEU A 639 12.56 3.92 37.26
CA LEU A 639 11.56 3.26 36.41
C LEU A 639 12.21 2.19 35.53
N VAL A 640 11.61 1.02 35.42
CA VAL A 640 11.97 -0.05 34.50
C VAL A 640 10.87 -0.19 33.43
N ILE A 641 11.19 0.07 32.18
CA ILE A 641 10.28 -0.13 31.04
C ILE A 641 10.68 -1.42 30.33
N VAL A 642 9.78 -2.39 30.27
CA VAL A 642 10.08 -3.70 29.67
C VAL A 642 9.23 -3.96 28.44
N ARG A 643 9.82 -4.50 27.36
CA ARG A 643 9.13 -4.84 26.11
C ARG A 643 9.56 -6.20 25.56
N GLY A 644 8.57 -6.97 25.10
CA GLY A 644 8.76 -8.22 24.38
C GLY A 644 8.76 -9.46 25.25
N THR A 645 8.62 -10.63 24.63
CA THR A 645 8.31 -11.89 25.31
C THR A 645 9.38 -12.32 26.31
N SER A 646 10.61 -12.57 25.87
CA SER A 646 11.67 -13.10 26.74
C SER A 646 12.03 -12.15 27.87
N SER A 647 12.19 -10.89 27.58
CA SER A 647 12.53 -9.85 28.54
C SER A 647 11.45 -9.69 29.62
N THR A 648 10.17 -9.62 29.23
CA THR A 648 9.08 -9.46 30.17
C THR A 648 8.84 -10.74 30.97
N ASN A 649 8.87 -11.91 30.33
CA ASN A 649 8.73 -13.19 31.02
C ASN A 649 9.82 -13.39 32.07
N SER A 650 11.08 -13.13 31.73
CA SER A 650 12.19 -13.24 32.69
C SER A 650 12.06 -12.27 33.85
N LEU A 651 11.58 -11.04 33.60
CA LEU A 651 11.31 -10.06 34.65
C LEU A 651 10.15 -10.52 35.55
N VAL A 652 9.06 -11.03 35.00
CA VAL A 652 7.90 -11.53 35.74
C VAL A 652 8.29 -12.73 36.63
N ASN A 653 9.18 -13.60 36.15
CA ASN A 653 9.70 -14.73 36.92
C ASN A 653 10.46 -14.28 38.20
N ILE A 654 11.11 -13.14 38.18
CA ILE A 654 11.79 -12.57 39.36
C ILE A 654 10.91 -11.57 40.14
N LEU A 655 9.70 -11.30 39.71
CA LEU A 655 8.83 -10.29 40.32
C LEU A 655 8.55 -10.56 41.83
N PRO A 656 8.29 -11.81 42.29
CA PRO A 656 8.15 -12.08 43.73
C PRO A 656 9.41 -11.71 44.54
N LYS A 657 10.60 -12.04 44.00
CA LYS A 657 11.88 -11.69 44.62
C LYS A 657 12.11 -10.18 44.59
N LEU A 658 11.76 -9.52 43.48
CA LEU A 658 11.89 -8.07 43.34
C LEU A 658 11.01 -7.32 44.34
N LYS A 659 9.84 -7.87 44.68
CA LYS A 659 8.92 -7.30 45.67
C LYS A 659 9.39 -7.51 47.14
N SER A 660 10.04 -8.64 47.43
CA SER A 660 10.39 -9.00 48.83
C SER A 660 11.77 -8.48 49.23
N GLU A 661 12.75 -8.44 48.36
CA GLU A 661 14.14 -8.16 48.69
C GLU A 661 14.87 -7.30 47.63
N GLY A 662 14.16 -6.91 46.57
CA GLY A 662 14.74 -6.12 45.50
C GLY A 662 14.67 -4.62 45.71
N PRO A 663 15.27 -3.84 44.80
CA PRO A 663 15.18 -2.38 44.84
C PRO A 663 13.75 -1.90 44.58
N ASN A 664 13.42 -0.72 45.11
CA ASN A 664 12.11 -0.10 44.99
C ASN A 664 11.94 0.60 43.63
N VAL A 665 11.89 -0.20 42.56
CA VAL A 665 11.63 0.30 41.20
C VAL A 665 10.17 0.11 40.80
N LYS A 666 9.66 1.02 39.99
CA LYS A 666 8.40 0.85 39.26
C LYS A 666 8.67 0.07 37.96
N VAL A 667 7.77 -0.82 37.56
CA VAL A 667 7.91 -1.64 36.35
C VAL A 667 6.70 -1.44 35.47
N VAL A 668 6.93 -1.08 34.18
CA VAL A 668 5.91 -0.81 33.20
C VAL A 668 6.14 -1.69 31.97
N ALA A 669 5.09 -2.36 31.49
CA ALA A 669 5.08 -3.07 30.22
C ALA A 669 4.82 -2.10 29.05
N ALA A 670 5.69 -2.13 28.05
CA ALA A 670 5.57 -1.32 26.83
C ALA A 670 5.06 -2.18 25.67
N ILE A 671 3.77 -2.06 25.35
CA ILE A 671 3.11 -2.85 24.31
C ILE A 671 3.09 -2.10 22.96
N SER A 672 2.70 -0.82 23.00
CA SER A 672 2.62 0.05 21.82
C SER A 672 2.75 1.52 22.23
N TRP A 673 3.74 2.19 21.68
CA TRP A 673 3.88 3.63 21.89
C TRP A 673 2.70 4.41 21.34
N GLU A 674 2.25 4.05 20.13
CA GLU A 674 1.18 4.74 19.43
C GLU A 674 -0.17 4.63 20.19
N LEU A 675 -0.50 3.46 20.71
CA LEU A 675 -1.71 3.28 21.55
C LEU A 675 -1.58 4.02 22.90
N PHE A 676 -0.38 4.04 23.48
CA PHE A 676 -0.12 4.75 24.74
C PHE A 676 -0.29 6.26 24.56
N GLN A 677 0.18 6.83 23.45
CA GLN A 677 0.03 8.26 23.16
C GLN A 677 -1.42 8.68 22.92
N GLN A 678 -2.31 7.76 22.55
CA GLN A 678 -3.75 8.03 22.41
C GLN A 678 -4.52 8.06 23.73
N GLN A 679 -3.88 7.64 24.85
CA GLN A 679 -4.50 7.71 26.17
C GLN A 679 -4.57 9.15 26.68
N THR A 680 -5.46 9.37 27.67
CA THR A 680 -5.53 10.66 28.36
C THR A 680 -4.21 11.01 29.04
N GLU A 681 -3.92 12.29 29.19
CA GLU A 681 -2.71 12.77 29.88
C GLU A 681 -2.62 12.19 31.29
N ASP A 682 -3.74 12.19 32.02
CA ASP A 682 -3.81 11.63 33.38
C ASP A 682 -3.40 10.14 33.42
N TYR A 683 -3.85 9.35 32.43
CA TYR A 683 -3.45 7.95 32.35
C TYR A 683 -1.95 7.84 32.05
N ARG A 684 -1.45 8.58 31.08
CA ARG A 684 -0.02 8.53 30.70
C ARG A 684 0.88 8.92 31.89
N GLU A 685 0.55 10.01 32.59
CA GLU A 685 1.29 10.46 33.77
C GLU A 685 1.19 9.46 34.92
N SER A 686 0.08 8.74 35.09
CA SER A 686 -0.05 7.70 36.13
C SER A 686 0.84 6.47 35.84
N ILE A 687 1.07 6.16 34.56
CA ILE A 687 1.90 5.02 34.12
C ILE A 687 3.38 5.42 34.06
N ILE A 688 3.71 6.50 33.37
CA ILE A 688 5.06 7.03 33.20
C ILE A 688 4.99 8.56 33.33
N SER A 689 5.31 9.08 34.52
CA SER A 689 5.43 10.52 34.67
C SER A 689 6.69 11.06 34.00
N ASN A 690 6.69 12.36 33.64
CA ASN A 690 7.85 13.00 33.04
C ASN A 690 9.12 12.85 33.90
N GLN A 691 9.00 12.89 35.26
CA GLN A 691 10.13 12.71 36.17
C GLN A 691 10.64 11.25 36.12
N GLU A 692 9.74 10.27 36.15
CA GLU A 692 10.10 8.85 36.11
C GLU A 692 10.75 8.50 34.77
N TRP A 693 10.26 9.09 33.68
CA TRP A 693 10.83 8.86 32.33
C TRP A 693 12.30 9.31 32.23
N MET A 694 12.65 10.43 32.90
CA MET A 694 14.05 10.89 32.96
C MET A 694 14.96 9.95 33.75
N ASP A 695 14.44 9.19 34.72
CA ASP A 695 15.16 8.25 35.58
C ASP A 695 14.69 6.80 35.31
N ALA A 696 14.79 6.39 34.06
CA ALA A 696 14.34 5.07 33.60
C ALA A 696 15.50 4.18 33.13
N MET A 697 15.25 2.90 33.00
CA MET A 697 15.98 1.96 32.16
C MET A 697 15.01 1.20 31.28
N VAL A 698 15.49 0.70 30.14
CA VAL A 698 14.68 -0.10 29.21
C VAL A 698 15.25 -1.51 29.13
N ILE A 699 14.39 -2.51 29.17
CA ILE A 699 14.73 -3.92 28.93
C ILE A 699 13.90 -4.39 27.73
N THR A 700 14.56 -4.87 26.66
CA THR A 700 13.86 -5.27 25.44
C THR A 700 14.43 -6.53 24.81
N ASN A 701 13.58 -7.36 24.23
CA ASN A 701 13.99 -8.48 23.37
C ASN A 701 14.28 -8.06 21.92
N GLY A 702 14.08 -6.80 21.56
CA GLY A 702 14.46 -6.20 20.29
C GLY A 702 15.78 -5.42 20.38
N ALA A 703 16.25 -4.88 19.28
CA ALA A 703 17.42 -4.00 19.29
C ALA A 703 17.14 -2.71 20.09
N LYS A 704 18.11 -2.27 20.88
CA LYS A 704 17.98 -1.13 21.79
C LYS A 704 17.51 0.16 21.09
N ARG A 705 18.05 0.45 19.91
CA ARG A 705 17.66 1.62 19.11
C ARG A 705 16.17 1.70 18.76
N LEU A 706 15.45 0.57 18.77
CA LEU A 706 14.02 0.53 18.46
C LEU A 706 13.14 0.97 19.65
N MET A 707 13.79 1.27 20.79
CA MET A 707 13.13 1.80 21.99
C MET A 707 13.32 3.31 22.16
N HIS A 708 13.81 4.02 21.14
CA HIS A 708 14.14 5.45 21.24
C HIS A 708 12.97 6.32 21.77
N LYS A 709 11.74 6.00 21.37
CA LYS A 709 10.53 6.71 21.85
C LYS A 709 10.27 6.49 23.37
N TRP A 710 10.84 5.44 23.97
CA TRP A 710 10.71 5.10 25.39
C TRP A 710 11.88 5.60 26.22
N MET A 711 12.90 6.20 25.61
CA MET A 711 14.13 6.67 26.27
C MET A 711 14.20 8.19 26.27
N ALA A 712 14.23 8.80 27.45
CA ALA A 712 14.27 10.26 27.59
C ALA A 712 15.67 10.87 27.32
N ASN A 713 16.74 10.13 27.57
CA ASN A 713 18.11 10.65 27.48
C ASN A 713 19.15 9.52 27.33
N ARG A 714 20.43 9.89 27.11
CA ARG A 714 21.54 8.96 26.95
C ARG A 714 21.85 8.14 28.19
N VAL A 715 21.59 8.66 29.38
CA VAL A 715 21.83 7.94 30.62
C VAL A 715 20.87 6.77 30.75
N VAL A 716 19.62 6.94 30.32
CA VAL A 716 18.64 5.84 30.20
C VAL A 716 19.18 4.76 29.26
N GLU A 717 19.78 5.16 28.13
CA GLU A 717 20.35 4.23 27.16
C GLU A 717 21.51 3.40 27.74
N GLU A 718 22.38 3.99 28.57
CA GLU A 718 23.54 3.31 29.18
C GLU A 718 23.16 2.16 30.12
N TYR A 719 22.03 2.31 30.84
CA TYR A 719 21.52 1.28 31.73
C TYR A 719 20.60 0.28 31.07
N SER A 720 20.25 0.51 29.79
CA SER A 720 19.28 -0.34 29.09
C SER A 720 19.89 -1.67 28.67
N MET A 721 19.05 -2.73 28.71
CA MET A 721 19.41 -4.10 28.36
C MET A 721 18.72 -4.53 27.05
N SER A 722 19.49 -5.13 26.16
CA SER A 722 19.00 -5.58 24.85
C SER A 722 19.90 -6.65 24.27
N PRO A 723 19.43 -7.54 23.38
CA PRO A 723 20.23 -8.62 22.80
C PRO A 723 21.35 -8.13 21.85
N ASP A 724 21.38 -6.85 21.46
CA ASP A 724 22.42 -6.23 20.64
C ASP A 724 23.48 -5.46 21.45
N PHE A 725 23.60 -5.72 22.76
CA PHE A 725 24.53 -5.01 23.65
C PHE A 725 26.02 -5.09 23.22
N ASP A 726 26.39 -6.17 22.50
CA ASP A 726 27.73 -6.43 21.98
C ASP A 726 27.86 -6.27 20.46
N ASN A 727 26.82 -5.74 19.79
CA ASN A 727 26.75 -5.51 18.34
C ASN A 727 26.99 -6.77 17.48
N ARG A 728 26.53 -7.94 17.94
CA ARG A 728 26.71 -9.23 17.24
C ARG A 728 25.40 -9.82 16.75
N TRP A 729 25.48 -10.51 15.60
CA TRP A 729 24.46 -11.47 15.18
C TRP A 729 24.64 -12.78 15.94
N ARG A 730 23.61 -13.24 16.66
CA ARG A 730 23.63 -14.51 17.38
C ARG A 730 23.18 -15.65 16.49
N THR A 731 23.60 -16.88 16.84
CA THR A 731 23.26 -18.09 16.09
C THR A 731 23.41 -19.35 16.95
N GLY A 732 22.49 -20.31 16.69
CA GLY A 732 22.50 -21.63 17.37
C GLY A 732 22.10 -21.54 18.84
N GLY A 733 21.98 -22.68 19.45
CA GLY A 733 21.61 -22.87 20.85
C GLY A 733 20.12 -23.11 21.06
N SER A 734 19.79 -23.68 22.20
CA SER A 734 18.42 -23.76 22.70
C SER A 734 17.90 -22.38 23.08
N LEU A 735 16.59 -22.25 23.30
CA LEU A 735 15.97 -21.01 23.75
C LEU A 735 16.67 -20.43 24.98
N ASP A 736 16.90 -21.25 26.00
CA ASP A 736 17.52 -20.80 27.26
C ASP A 736 18.96 -20.32 27.06
N GLU A 737 19.74 -21.00 26.20
CA GLU A 737 21.11 -20.61 25.87
C GLU A 737 21.15 -19.26 25.14
N ILE A 738 20.24 -19.04 24.18
CA ILE A 738 20.17 -17.78 23.43
C ILE A 738 19.73 -16.63 24.33
N ILE A 739 18.79 -16.85 25.24
CA ILE A 739 18.30 -15.83 26.17
C ILE A 739 19.41 -15.47 27.17
N ALA A 740 20.16 -16.46 27.69
CA ALA A 740 21.31 -16.23 28.55
C ALA A 740 22.45 -15.49 27.83
N GLU A 741 22.80 -15.91 26.58
CA GLU A 741 23.78 -15.20 25.75
C GLU A 741 23.35 -13.75 25.46
N SER A 742 22.05 -13.50 25.34
CA SER A 742 21.45 -12.18 25.14
C SER A 742 21.37 -11.34 26.41
N LYS A 743 21.74 -11.89 27.56
CA LYS A 743 21.62 -11.29 28.90
C LYS A 743 20.19 -10.86 29.22
N LEU A 744 19.22 -11.67 28.82
CA LEU A 744 17.79 -11.46 29.07
C LEU A 744 17.19 -12.57 29.96
N ASP A 745 18.02 -13.43 30.51
CA ASP A 745 17.63 -14.41 31.51
C ASP A 745 17.31 -13.74 32.87
N PRO A 746 16.57 -14.42 33.79
CA PRO A 746 16.17 -13.85 35.05
C PRO A 746 17.32 -13.31 35.91
N GLU A 747 18.48 -13.97 35.92
CA GLU A 747 19.64 -13.58 36.73
C GLU A 747 20.28 -12.30 36.14
N SER A 748 20.52 -12.24 34.84
CA SER A 748 21.04 -11.05 34.17
C SER A 748 20.13 -9.83 34.33
N ILE A 749 18.81 -10.02 34.28
CA ILE A 749 17.84 -8.93 34.49
C ILE A 749 17.87 -8.47 35.95
N TRP A 750 17.97 -9.39 36.92
CA TRP A 750 18.13 -9.04 38.32
C TRP A 750 19.37 -8.19 38.57
N GLU A 751 20.50 -8.62 38.03
CA GLU A 751 21.78 -7.86 38.16
C GLU A 751 21.66 -6.48 37.51
N GLY A 752 21.05 -6.38 36.32
CA GLY A 752 20.85 -5.13 35.60
C GLY A 752 19.99 -4.13 36.41
N ILE A 753 18.86 -4.58 36.93
CA ILE A 753 17.97 -3.74 37.76
C ILE A 753 18.66 -3.34 39.08
N THR A 754 19.37 -4.26 39.72
CA THR A 754 20.10 -3.98 40.96
C THR A 754 21.22 -2.95 40.73
N ARG A 755 21.99 -3.09 39.67
CA ARG A 755 22.99 -2.10 39.26
C ARG A 755 22.34 -0.73 39.01
N PHE A 756 21.25 -0.69 38.24
CA PHE A 756 20.51 0.52 37.92
C PHE A 756 20.06 1.26 39.20
N ALA A 757 19.52 0.55 40.17
CA ALA A 757 19.09 1.12 41.44
C ALA A 757 20.27 1.62 42.30
N ASN A 758 21.29 0.80 42.46
CA ASN A 758 22.47 1.13 43.28
C ASN A 758 23.24 2.35 42.77
N GLU A 759 23.32 2.52 41.45
CA GLU A 759 24.01 3.64 40.80
C GLU A 759 23.12 4.89 40.62
N ARG A 760 21.92 4.91 41.22
CA ARG A 760 20.94 6.00 40.98
C ARG A 760 21.49 7.39 41.30
N LYS A 761 22.23 7.56 42.38
CA LYS A 761 22.81 8.86 42.74
C LYS A 761 23.77 9.37 41.66
N GLN A 762 24.63 8.51 41.15
CA GLN A 762 25.56 8.85 40.06
C GLN A 762 24.78 9.17 38.79
N ARG A 763 23.77 8.37 38.46
CA ARG A 763 22.91 8.56 37.30
C ARG A 763 22.18 9.90 37.31
N LEU A 764 21.56 10.27 38.46
CA LEU A 764 20.87 11.57 38.62
C LEU A 764 21.85 12.74 38.51
N THR A 765 23.07 12.61 39.02
CA THR A 765 24.11 13.62 38.87
C THR A 765 24.48 13.82 37.40
N SER A 766 24.62 12.72 36.66
CA SER A 766 24.92 12.78 35.21
C SER A 766 23.77 13.42 34.41
N ILE A 767 22.52 13.13 34.76
CA ILE A 767 21.36 13.77 34.15
C ILE A 767 21.35 15.28 34.43
N GLN A 768 21.56 15.67 35.70
CA GLN A 768 21.63 17.09 36.07
C GLN A 768 22.74 17.84 35.37
N ALA A 769 23.92 17.24 35.28
CA ALA A 769 25.07 17.82 34.56
C ALA A 769 24.84 17.99 33.05
N SER A 770 23.90 17.27 32.47
CA SER A 770 23.53 17.38 31.07
C SER A 770 22.52 18.51 30.77
N ILE A 771 21.93 19.13 31.79
CA ILE A 771 20.99 20.26 31.69
C ILE A 771 21.83 21.54 31.70
N PRO A 772 21.78 22.37 30.64
CA PRO A 772 22.42 23.70 30.67
C PRO A 772 21.89 24.56 31.82
N GLU A 773 22.78 25.39 32.41
CA GLU A 773 22.40 26.39 33.40
C GLU A 773 21.40 27.43 32.84
#